data_8babcfcea565dc37ddab290f5cd6c143
#
_entry.id   8babcfcea565dc37ddab290f5cd6c143
#
_cell.length_a   1.000
_cell.length_b   1.000
_cell.length_c   1.000
_cell.angle_alpha   90.00
_cell.angle_beta   90.00
_cell.angle_gamma   90.00
#
_symmetry.space_group_name_H-M   'P 1'
#
loop_
_entity.id
_entity.type
_entity.pdbx_description
1 polymer ?
#
loop_
_entity_poly.entity_id
_entity_poly.type
_entity_poly.pdbx_seq_one_letter_code
_entity_poly.pdbx_strand_id
1 'polypeptide(L)'
;MDSKTTKLPAYSETLSIEGMTCASCVGRVEKALKKVENVEIANVNLATEKAVVYSNQPIQREALVKAVERAGYDVPKAAPVELSIEGMTCASCVARVEKALKKVESVQNATVNLATEQAWVQADPSVNVEDLIRAVKKAGYDAKASEKNQDEQLDKKASELDQLKKDLIISIVLALPVFILEMGSHLIPAFHMWVMHTIGQYNSWLLQFVLTTLVLVFPGRRFYQKGIPALWRLAPDMNSLVAVGTLAAYSFSVVATFMPQVLPEGTVNVYFEAAAVIVSLILLGRYFEAKAKGRTSQAIQHLVGMQPKTARIQRNGQIVEVAVAEVVSGTIVEIRPGERVPVDGEVVEGHSYIDESMITGEPVPVEKIIGQQVVGGTVNQNGTLNIRATAVGSSSVLSQIIRMVEQAQGSKLPIQGLVDKVTMWFVPAVMLIAAITFLVWFIWGPEPALTFGLVNAVAVLIIACPCAMGLATPTSIMVGTGRGAELGVLFRKGEALQLLQEAQVVAVDKTGTLTEGKPTLTDFNVQSGFERNQVLTLVASVEAKSEHPIALAIVQAAESEGLNLLPVTAFNSITGSGIEAEVSGQKVQIGADRYMHQLGLDTNSFQAIAAQLGEEGKTPLYVAIDQQLAAIIAVADPIKETTYAAIEALHKLGLKVAMITGDNRHTAQAIAKKLNIDEVVAEVLPEGKVDTVRQLQKQYGRLAFVGDGINDAPALAQADVGLAIGTGTDVAIEAADVVLMSGSLKGVPNAIALSKATMRNIRQNLFWAFVYNVALIPIAAGALYPAFGVLLSPMFAAGAMALSSVFVLGNALRLKRFHAPVE
;
A
#
# COMPACT_ATOMS: atom_id res chain seq x y z
N MET A 1 31.42 -27.03 -51.87
CA MET A 1 30.23 -26.66 -51.07
C MET A 1 30.71 -26.26 -49.68
N ASP A 2 31.00 -25.01 -49.48
CA ASP A 2 31.56 -24.43 -48.23
C ASP A 2 30.52 -24.35 -47.15
N SER A 3 30.68 -25.10 -46.09
CA SER A 3 29.94 -24.94 -44.82
C SER A 3 30.47 -23.70 -44.09
N LYS A 4 29.84 -22.52 -44.35
CA LYS A 4 30.05 -21.37 -43.48
C LYS A 4 29.40 -21.65 -42.13
N THR A 5 30.20 -22.04 -41.16
CA THR A 5 29.87 -21.97 -39.73
C THR A 5 29.62 -20.51 -39.36
N THR A 6 28.35 -20.09 -39.36
CA THR A 6 27.93 -18.77 -38.87
C THR A 6 28.21 -18.76 -37.35
N LYS A 7 29.25 -18.03 -36.93
CA LYS A 7 29.49 -17.71 -35.52
C LYS A 7 28.24 -16.97 -35.03
N LEU A 8 27.61 -17.46 -33.98
CA LEU A 8 26.55 -16.75 -33.30
C LEU A 8 27.08 -15.40 -32.76
N PRO A 9 26.30 -14.32 -32.86
CA PRO A 9 26.70 -13.01 -32.34
C PRO A 9 27.05 -13.07 -30.84
N ALA A 10 27.91 -12.14 -30.39
CA ALA A 10 28.55 -12.18 -29.06
C ALA A 10 27.58 -11.96 -27.89
N TYR A 11 26.43 -11.33 -28.13
CA TYR A 11 25.41 -11.04 -27.11
C TYR A 11 24.10 -11.72 -27.45
N SER A 12 23.45 -12.29 -26.44
CA SER A 12 22.09 -12.83 -26.57
C SER A 12 21.21 -12.36 -25.42
N GLU A 13 19.96 -11.99 -25.72
CA GLU A 13 18.96 -11.58 -24.76
C GLU A 13 17.70 -12.45 -24.94
N THR A 14 17.11 -12.91 -23.83
CA THR A 14 15.90 -13.74 -23.85
C THR A 14 14.73 -12.98 -23.21
N LEU A 15 13.60 -12.91 -23.92
CA LEU A 15 12.36 -12.30 -23.46
C LEU A 15 11.26 -13.35 -23.38
N SER A 16 10.49 -13.38 -22.30
CA SER A 16 9.21 -14.09 -22.27
C SER A 16 8.15 -13.17 -22.89
N ILE A 17 7.22 -13.73 -23.68
CA ILE A 17 6.22 -12.95 -24.42
C ILE A 17 4.86 -13.61 -24.22
N GLU A 18 3.93 -12.87 -23.65
CA GLU A 18 2.55 -13.30 -23.44
C GLU A 18 1.62 -12.85 -24.57
N GLY A 19 0.50 -13.59 -24.75
CA GLY A 19 -0.52 -13.27 -25.75
C GLY A 19 -0.29 -13.83 -27.14
N MET A 20 0.78 -14.63 -27.38
CA MET A 20 0.97 -15.30 -28.67
C MET A 20 0.12 -16.59 -28.76
N THR A 21 -0.73 -16.69 -29.79
CA THR A 21 -1.64 -17.83 -29.95
C THR A 21 -1.41 -18.63 -31.24
N CYS A 22 -0.63 -18.13 -32.19
CA CYS A 22 -0.43 -18.76 -33.49
C CYS A 22 0.89 -18.37 -34.17
N ALA A 23 1.26 -19.10 -35.21
CA ALA A 23 2.50 -18.86 -35.97
C ALA A 23 2.59 -17.45 -36.62
N SER A 24 1.45 -16.80 -36.90
CA SER A 24 1.45 -15.43 -37.40
C SER A 24 1.82 -14.39 -36.32
N CYS A 25 1.52 -14.71 -35.02
CA CYS A 25 1.96 -13.92 -33.88
C CYS A 25 3.49 -13.97 -33.77
N VAL A 26 4.07 -15.17 -33.87
CA VAL A 26 5.53 -15.39 -33.87
C VAL A 26 6.22 -14.51 -34.91
N GLY A 27 5.76 -14.57 -36.18
CA GLY A 27 6.35 -13.79 -37.27
C GLY A 27 6.21 -12.28 -37.06
N ARG A 28 5.14 -11.83 -36.40
CA ARG A 28 4.91 -10.42 -36.07
C ARG A 28 5.89 -9.91 -34.99
N VAL A 29 6.10 -10.70 -33.94
CA VAL A 29 7.06 -10.41 -32.88
C VAL A 29 8.50 -10.44 -33.42
N GLU A 30 8.89 -11.47 -34.20
CA GLU A 30 10.23 -11.53 -34.82
C GLU A 30 10.51 -10.31 -35.70
N LYS A 31 9.53 -9.88 -36.50
CA LYS A 31 9.66 -8.70 -37.35
C LYS A 31 9.77 -7.40 -36.56
N ALA A 32 9.10 -7.30 -35.40
CA ALA A 32 9.22 -6.15 -34.51
C ALA A 32 10.59 -6.11 -33.82
N LEU A 33 11.06 -7.23 -33.31
CA LEU A 33 12.37 -7.34 -32.68
C LEU A 33 13.54 -7.08 -33.66
N LYS A 34 13.45 -7.57 -34.89
CA LYS A 34 14.46 -7.30 -35.95
C LYS A 34 14.53 -5.83 -36.39
N LYS A 35 13.55 -4.99 -36.02
CA LYS A 35 13.58 -3.54 -36.29
C LYS A 35 14.31 -2.74 -35.20
N VAL A 36 14.63 -3.36 -34.09
CA VAL A 36 15.41 -2.71 -33.01
C VAL A 36 16.86 -2.61 -33.48
N GLU A 37 17.48 -1.47 -33.25
CA GLU A 37 18.86 -1.18 -33.62
C GLU A 37 19.82 -2.22 -33.00
N ASN A 38 20.77 -2.69 -33.81
CA ASN A 38 21.78 -3.71 -33.48
C ASN A 38 21.25 -5.15 -33.31
N VAL A 39 19.96 -5.43 -33.54
CA VAL A 39 19.45 -6.81 -33.56
C VAL A 39 19.74 -7.46 -34.90
N GLU A 40 20.50 -8.56 -34.90
CA GLU A 40 20.82 -9.34 -36.09
C GLU A 40 19.86 -10.53 -36.30
N ILE A 41 19.60 -11.28 -35.24
CA ILE A 41 18.73 -12.45 -35.27
C ILE A 41 17.74 -12.36 -34.12
N ALA A 42 16.47 -12.62 -34.41
CA ALA A 42 15.42 -12.80 -33.43
C ALA A 42 14.68 -14.11 -33.73
N ASN A 43 14.69 -15.03 -32.79
CA ASN A 43 14.01 -16.33 -32.86
C ASN A 43 12.93 -16.38 -31.77
N VAL A 44 11.67 -16.56 -32.19
CA VAL A 44 10.54 -16.66 -31.28
C VAL A 44 9.96 -18.06 -31.31
N ASN A 45 9.76 -18.63 -30.12
CA ASN A 45 9.20 -19.97 -29.96
C ASN A 45 7.83 -19.89 -29.29
N LEU A 46 6.79 -20.29 -30.01
CA LEU A 46 5.41 -20.27 -29.53
C LEU A 46 5.18 -21.25 -28.35
N ALA A 47 5.81 -22.43 -28.39
CA ALA A 47 5.57 -23.44 -27.37
C ALA A 47 6.19 -23.10 -26.00
N THR A 48 7.29 -22.32 -26.00
CA THR A 48 7.96 -21.86 -24.77
C THR A 48 7.63 -20.42 -24.42
N GLU A 49 6.87 -19.73 -25.28
CA GLU A 49 6.54 -18.30 -25.16
C GLU A 49 7.77 -17.40 -24.95
N LYS A 50 8.89 -17.75 -25.60
CA LYS A 50 10.17 -17.05 -25.48
C LYS A 50 10.68 -16.54 -26.84
N ALA A 51 11.26 -15.35 -26.81
CA ALA A 51 12.07 -14.81 -27.90
C ALA A 51 13.54 -14.77 -27.49
N VAL A 52 14.43 -15.27 -28.33
CA VAL A 52 15.89 -15.15 -28.17
C VAL A 52 16.40 -14.21 -29.25
N VAL A 53 17.02 -13.12 -28.85
CA VAL A 53 17.54 -12.07 -29.71
C VAL A 53 19.07 -12.11 -29.65
N TYR A 54 19.75 -12.04 -30.78
CA TYR A 54 21.21 -12.06 -30.90
C TYR A 54 21.72 -10.76 -31.52
N SER A 55 22.86 -10.28 -31.02
CA SER A 55 23.49 -9.03 -31.45
C SER A 55 24.99 -9.07 -31.30
N ASN A 56 25.70 -8.24 -32.09
CA ASN A 56 27.14 -8.03 -31.95
C ASN A 56 27.49 -6.89 -31.00
N GLN A 57 26.49 -6.12 -30.50
CA GLN A 57 26.63 -5.03 -29.54
C GLN A 57 25.60 -5.19 -28.40
N PRO A 58 25.87 -4.66 -27.20
CA PRO A 58 24.88 -4.68 -26.13
C PRO A 58 23.59 -3.99 -26.53
N ILE A 59 22.44 -4.66 -26.38
CA ILE A 59 21.12 -4.10 -26.66
C ILE A 59 20.47 -3.72 -25.34
N GLN A 60 19.84 -2.57 -25.30
CA GLN A 60 19.01 -2.21 -24.15
C GLN A 60 17.71 -3.02 -24.16
N ARG A 61 17.48 -3.83 -23.13
CA ARG A 61 16.29 -4.67 -22.96
C ARG A 61 14.98 -3.87 -23.10
N GLU A 62 14.97 -2.62 -22.64
CA GLU A 62 13.80 -1.73 -22.74
C GLU A 62 13.40 -1.44 -24.22
N ALA A 63 14.37 -1.39 -25.12
CA ALA A 63 14.08 -1.20 -26.56
C ALA A 63 13.39 -2.44 -27.14
N LEU A 64 13.81 -3.64 -26.72
CA LEU A 64 13.20 -4.90 -27.12
C LEU A 64 11.77 -5.04 -26.55
N VAL A 65 11.59 -4.72 -25.27
CA VAL A 65 10.26 -4.74 -24.61
C VAL A 65 9.30 -3.80 -25.33
N LYS A 66 9.69 -2.54 -25.59
CA LYS A 66 8.86 -1.58 -26.35
C LYS A 66 8.54 -2.05 -27.77
N ALA A 67 9.43 -2.81 -28.41
CA ALA A 67 9.17 -3.35 -29.73
C ALA A 67 8.11 -4.46 -29.70
N VAL A 68 8.11 -5.33 -28.68
CA VAL A 68 7.11 -6.37 -28.45
C VAL A 68 5.76 -5.76 -28.11
N GLU A 69 5.71 -4.78 -27.19
CA GLU A 69 4.50 -4.05 -26.82
C GLU A 69 3.86 -3.33 -28.02
N ARG A 70 4.66 -2.65 -28.87
CA ARG A 70 4.17 -2.04 -30.13
C ARG A 70 3.64 -3.04 -31.14
N ALA A 71 4.07 -4.29 -31.05
CA ALA A 71 3.54 -5.37 -31.89
C ALA A 71 2.21 -5.94 -31.36
N GLY A 72 1.74 -5.47 -30.18
CA GLY A 72 0.49 -5.87 -29.55
C GLY A 72 0.61 -7.11 -28.68
N TYR A 73 1.79 -7.37 -28.08
CA TYR A 73 2.05 -8.48 -27.18
C TYR A 73 2.70 -7.97 -25.90
N ASP A 74 2.51 -8.68 -24.78
CA ASP A 74 3.04 -8.30 -23.48
C ASP A 74 4.33 -9.04 -23.15
N VAL A 75 5.23 -8.35 -22.46
CA VAL A 75 6.42 -8.95 -21.83
C VAL A 75 6.18 -8.94 -20.32
N PRO A 76 6.00 -10.13 -19.68
CA PRO A 76 5.69 -10.18 -18.27
C PRO A 76 6.78 -9.49 -17.46
N LYS A 77 6.36 -8.54 -16.62
CA LYS A 77 7.25 -7.95 -15.61
C LYS A 77 7.51 -9.04 -14.59
N ALA A 78 8.78 -9.36 -14.35
CA ALA A 78 9.15 -10.34 -13.35
C ALA A 78 8.49 -9.99 -12.01
N ALA A 79 7.83 -10.97 -11.38
CA ALA A 79 7.34 -10.80 -10.02
C ALA A 79 8.53 -10.44 -9.11
N PRO A 80 8.40 -9.47 -8.20
CA PRO A 80 9.49 -9.10 -7.32
C PRO A 80 9.89 -10.30 -6.44
N VAL A 81 11.19 -10.56 -6.34
CA VAL A 81 11.74 -11.55 -5.42
C VAL A 81 11.64 -11.01 -4.01
N GLU A 82 10.94 -11.73 -3.14
CA GLU A 82 10.81 -11.37 -1.73
C GLU A 82 11.87 -12.08 -0.90
N LEU A 83 12.61 -11.31 -0.07
CA LEU A 83 13.60 -11.81 0.87
C LEU A 83 13.24 -11.38 2.29
N SER A 84 13.30 -12.29 3.25
CA SER A 84 13.31 -11.96 4.68
C SER A 84 14.73 -11.62 5.10
N ILE A 85 14.92 -10.44 5.74
CA ILE A 85 16.23 -9.93 6.12
C ILE A 85 16.33 -9.78 7.63
N GLU A 86 17.24 -10.51 8.24
CA GLU A 86 17.44 -10.50 9.66
C GLU A 86 18.58 -9.56 10.07
N GLY A 87 18.44 -8.93 11.23
CA GLY A 87 19.52 -8.16 11.85
C GLY A 87 19.53 -6.68 11.55
N MET A 88 18.59 -6.16 10.77
CA MET A 88 18.43 -4.72 10.58
C MET A 88 17.86 -4.07 11.85
N THR A 89 18.42 -2.92 12.24
CA THR A 89 18.04 -2.25 13.49
C THR A 89 17.71 -0.77 13.31
N CYS A 90 18.03 -0.20 12.16
CA CYS A 90 17.83 1.24 11.91
C CYS A 90 17.81 1.55 10.40
N ALA A 91 17.43 2.77 10.06
CA ALA A 91 17.34 3.24 8.67
C ALA A 91 18.68 3.14 7.90
N SER A 92 19.83 3.30 8.58
CA SER A 92 21.13 3.13 7.92
C SER A 92 21.41 1.69 7.51
N CYS A 93 20.87 0.71 8.26
CA CYS A 93 20.91 -0.72 7.90
C CYS A 93 20.11 -0.95 6.60
N VAL A 94 18.90 -0.39 6.51
CA VAL A 94 18.04 -0.47 5.33
C VAL A 94 18.76 0.06 4.08
N ALA A 95 19.26 1.28 4.16
CA ALA A 95 19.96 1.91 3.03
C ALA A 95 21.18 1.09 2.55
N ARG A 96 21.86 0.41 3.47
CA ARG A 96 22.99 -0.45 3.18
C ARG A 96 22.59 -1.74 2.46
N VAL A 97 21.55 -2.39 2.92
CA VAL A 97 21.01 -3.61 2.28
C VAL A 97 20.50 -3.28 0.88
N GLU A 98 19.74 -2.18 0.72
CA GLU A 98 19.28 -1.72 -0.61
C GLU A 98 20.44 -1.48 -1.57
N LYS A 99 21.50 -0.80 -1.08
CA LYS A 99 22.72 -0.53 -1.88
C LYS A 99 23.45 -1.81 -2.26
N ALA A 100 23.44 -2.83 -1.39
CA ALA A 100 24.07 -4.12 -1.68
C ALA A 100 23.27 -4.91 -2.72
N LEU A 101 21.94 -4.95 -2.60
CA LEU A 101 21.04 -5.61 -3.54
C LEU A 101 21.10 -4.95 -4.94
N LYS A 102 21.09 -3.61 -5.01
CA LYS A 102 21.18 -2.85 -6.27
C LYS A 102 22.55 -2.98 -6.98
N LYS A 103 23.56 -3.53 -6.33
CA LYS A 103 24.87 -3.84 -6.95
C LYS A 103 24.91 -5.21 -7.62
N VAL A 104 23.94 -6.04 -7.38
CA VAL A 104 23.83 -7.35 -8.06
C VAL A 104 23.42 -7.09 -9.51
N GLU A 105 24.12 -7.71 -10.44
CA GLU A 105 23.87 -7.56 -11.87
C GLU A 105 22.42 -7.96 -12.22
N SER A 106 21.78 -7.17 -13.09
CA SER A 106 20.39 -7.37 -13.51
C SER A 106 19.31 -7.10 -12.43
N VAL A 107 19.67 -6.50 -11.29
CA VAL A 107 18.71 -5.94 -10.33
C VAL A 107 18.34 -4.54 -10.76
N GLN A 108 17.08 -4.31 -11.10
CA GLN A 108 16.55 -3.01 -11.52
C GLN A 108 16.25 -2.12 -10.31
N ASN A 109 15.60 -2.67 -9.30
CA ASN A 109 15.27 -1.96 -8.06
C ASN A 109 15.26 -2.92 -6.87
N ALA A 110 15.57 -2.38 -5.69
CA ALA A 110 15.45 -3.11 -4.43
C ALA A 110 14.93 -2.15 -3.36
N THR A 111 13.88 -2.55 -2.69
CA THR A 111 13.24 -1.81 -1.61
C THR A 111 13.23 -2.66 -0.36
N VAL A 112 13.66 -2.10 0.75
CA VAL A 112 13.77 -2.80 2.03
C VAL A 112 12.94 -2.08 3.08
N ASN A 113 12.13 -2.83 3.81
CA ASN A 113 11.31 -2.31 4.89
C ASN A 113 11.81 -2.81 6.25
N LEU A 114 12.16 -1.89 7.13
CA LEU A 114 12.64 -2.20 8.48
C LEU A 114 11.56 -2.80 9.39
N ALA A 115 10.30 -2.41 9.19
CA ALA A 115 9.21 -2.83 10.07
C ALA A 115 8.74 -4.26 9.78
N THR A 116 8.72 -4.64 8.48
CA THR A 116 8.37 -6.00 8.05
C THR A 116 9.58 -6.92 7.98
N GLU A 117 10.81 -6.35 8.02
CA GLU A 117 12.08 -7.06 7.83
C GLU A 117 12.15 -7.80 6.47
N GLN A 118 11.50 -7.23 5.45
CA GLN A 118 11.43 -7.78 4.10
C GLN A 118 12.12 -6.86 3.09
N ALA A 119 12.67 -7.48 2.03
CA ALA A 119 13.14 -6.80 0.84
C ALA A 119 12.37 -7.29 -0.38
N TRP A 120 11.94 -6.36 -1.21
CA TRP A 120 11.35 -6.61 -2.53
C TRP A 120 12.36 -6.21 -3.58
N VAL A 121 12.81 -7.18 -4.36
CA VAL A 121 13.85 -7.01 -5.37
C VAL A 121 13.25 -7.22 -6.75
N GLN A 122 13.18 -6.15 -7.53
CA GLN A 122 12.84 -6.23 -8.95
C GLN A 122 14.13 -6.58 -9.70
N ALA A 123 14.23 -7.82 -10.14
CA ALA A 123 15.37 -8.34 -10.85
C ALA A 123 14.91 -9.09 -12.11
N ASP A 124 15.82 -9.27 -13.06
CA ASP A 124 15.57 -10.14 -14.20
C ASP A 124 15.30 -11.58 -13.73
N PRO A 125 14.44 -12.36 -14.39
CA PRO A 125 14.19 -13.76 -14.08
C PRO A 125 15.44 -14.65 -14.07
N SER A 126 16.53 -14.22 -14.68
CA SER A 126 17.83 -14.91 -14.69
C SER A 126 18.63 -14.75 -13.39
N VAL A 127 18.25 -13.80 -12.50
CA VAL A 127 18.96 -13.56 -11.25
C VAL A 127 18.68 -14.69 -10.25
N ASN A 128 19.75 -15.36 -9.81
CA ASN A 128 19.61 -16.40 -8.79
C ASN A 128 19.37 -15.76 -7.41
N VAL A 129 18.33 -16.24 -6.72
CA VAL A 129 17.99 -15.80 -5.36
C VAL A 129 19.19 -15.93 -4.39
N GLU A 130 20.04 -16.94 -4.60
CA GLU A 130 21.26 -17.13 -3.80
C GLU A 130 22.26 -15.97 -3.94
N ASP A 131 22.34 -15.33 -5.12
CA ASP A 131 23.24 -14.19 -5.33
C ASP A 131 22.75 -12.95 -4.57
N LEU A 132 21.42 -12.75 -4.51
CA LEU A 132 20.80 -11.72 -3.69
C LEU A 132 21.07 -11.96 -2.20
N ILE A 133 20.87 -13.20 -1.73
CA ILE A 133 21.16 -13.60 -0.34
C ILE A 133 22.64 -13.36 -0.02
N ARG A 134 23.55 -13.74 -0.92
CA ARG A 134 25.00 -13.55 -0.76
C ARG A 134 25.39 -12.07 -0.69
N ALA A 135 24.74 -11.22 -1.49
CA ALA A 135 24.96 -9.75 -1.44
C ALA A 135 24.54 -9.15 -0.09
N VAL A 136 23.40 -9.59 0.46
CA VAL A 136 22.93 -9.17 1.78
C VAL A 136 23.88 -9.65 2.88
N LYS A 137 24.35 -10.92 2.82
CA LYS A 137 25.33 -11.46 3.78
C LYS A 137 26.66 -10.69 3.75
N LYS A 138 27.16 -10.33 2.55
CA LYS A 138 28.36 -9.48 2.42
C LYS A 138 28.17 -8.10 3.04
N ALA A 139 26.93 -7.56 3.05
CA ALA A 139 26.62 -6.30 3.71
C ALA A 139 26.52 -6.44 5.25
N GLY A 140 26.58 -7.67 5.79
CA GLY A 140 26.60 -7.96 7.24
C GLY A 140 25.25 -8.27 7.84
N TYR A 141 24.26 -8.68 7.03
CA TYR A 141 22.92 -9.08 7.45
C TYR A 141 22.61 -10.48 6.94
N ASP A 142 21.73 -11.21 7.63
CA ASP A 142 21.25 -12.50 7.15
C ASP A 142 20.02 -12.30 6.26
N ALA A 143 19.92 -13.13 5.20
CA ALA A 143 18.77 -13.14 4.30
C ALA A 143 18.37 -14.58 3.97
N LYS A 144 17.05 -14.77 3.79
CA LYS A 144 16.44 -16.01 3.32
C LYS A 144 15.38 -15.69 2.28
N ALA A 145 15.13 -16.59 1.32
CA ALA A 145 13.96 -16.49 0.47
C ALA A 145 12.70 -16.51 1.37
N SER A 146 11.74 -15.64 1.07
CA SER A 146 10.49 -15.60 1.83
C SER A 146 9.65 -16.81 1.42
N GLU A 147 9.74 -17.90 2.18
CA GLU A 147 8.80 -19.01 2.09
C GLU A 147 7.49 -18.59 2.76
N LYS A 148 6.36 -18.90 2.13
CA LYS A 148 5.00 -18.41 2.48
C LYS A 148 4.37 -18.98 3.78
N ASN A 149 5.15 -19.36 4.78
CA ASN A 149 4.61 -19.82 6.07
C ASN A 149 4.45 -18.64 7.03
N GLN A 150 3.29 -17.95 6.94
CA GLN A 150 2.92 -16.85 7.85
C GLN A 150 2.93 -17.27 9.33
N ASP A 151 2.54 -18.50 9.64
CA ASP A 151 2.52 -19.01 11.02
C ASP A 151 3.94 -19.10 11.62
N GLU A 152 4.94 -19.57 10.86
CA GLU A 152 6.34 -19.62 11.32
C GLU A 152 6.94 -18.22 11.56
N GLN A 153 6.55 -17.22 10.75
CA GLN A 153 7.01 -15.85 10.95
C GLN A 153 6.40 -15.21 12.20
N LEU A 154 5.13 -15.50 12.48
CA LEU A 154 4.44 -15.02 13.68
C LEU A 154 5.04 -15.63 14.95
N ASP A 155 5.30 -16.94 14.95
CA ASP A 155 5.92 -17.65 16.07
C ASP A 155 7.34 -17.14 16.32
N LYS A 156 8.11 -16.87 15.27
CA LYS A 156 9.45 -16.30 15.37
C LYS A 156 9.44 -14.91 16.00
N LYS A 157 8.54 -14.01 15.55
CA LYS A 157 8.39 -12.66 16.13
C LYS A 157 7.93 -12.72 17.60
N ALA A 158 7.05 -13.65 17.94
CA ALA A 158 6.64 -13.87 19.32
C ALA A 158 7.82 -14.32 20.20
N SER A 159 8.65 -15.24 19.71
CA SER A 159 9.82 -15.73 20.42
C SER A 159 10.89 -14.66 20.59
N GLU A 160 11.12 -13.79 19.60
CA GLU A 160 12.04 -12.66 19.69
C GLU A 160 11.58 -11.61 20.72
N LEU A 161 10.28 -11.33 20.80
CA LEU A 161 9.70 -10.43 21.79
C LEU A 161 9.89 -10.99 23.19
N ASP A 162 9.69 -12.30 23.38
CA ASP A 162 9.87 -12.97 24.68
C ASP A 162 11.35 -12.97 25.09
N GLN A 163 12.27 -13.19 24.16
CA GLN A 163 13.70 -13.08 24.43
C GLN A 163 14.12 -11.66 24.80
N LEU A 164 13.62 -10.63 24.10
CA LEU A 164 13.84 -9.23 24.45
C LEU A 164 13.32 -8.90 25.86
N LYS A 165 12.16 -9.44 26.21
CA LYS A 165 11.57 -9.30 27.56
C LYS A 165 12.46 -9.94 28.63
N LYS A 166 12.97 -11.15 28.38
CA LYS A 166 13.91 -11.84 29.29
C LYS A 166 15.21 -11.04 29.47
N ASP A 167 15.83 -10.63 28.36
CA ASP A 167 17.04 -9.80 28.35
C ASP A 167 16.84 -8.50 29.15
N LEU A 168 15.69 -7.84 28.96
CA LEU A 168 15.33 -6.61 29.69
C LEU A 168 15.20 -6.85 31.18
N ILE A 169 14.48 -7.91 31.62
CA ILE A 169 14.29 -8.24 33.02
C ILE A 169 15.65 -8.55 33.67
N ILE A 170 16.48 -9.37 33.02
CA ILE A 170 17.82 -9.70 33.50
C ILE A 170 18.68 -8.42 33.67
N SER A 171 18.64 -7.56 32.66
CA SER A 171 19.37 -6.29 32.65
C SER A 171 18.94 -5.38 33.81
N ILE A 172 17.62 -5.23 34.06
CA ILE A 172 17.09 -4.40 35.15
C ILE A 172 17.48 -4.99 36.51
N VAL A 173 17.34 -6.30 36.69
CA VAL A 173 17.67 -6.97 37.98
C VAL A 173 19.14 -6.78 38.31
N LEU A 174 20.06 -6.85 37.32
CA LEU A 174 21.49 -6.67 37.55
C LEU A 174 21.91 -5.20 37.62
N ALA A 175 21.27 -4.29 36.86
CA ALA A 175 21.61 -2.87 36.85
C ALA A 175 21.06 -2.10 38.07
N LEU A 176 19.90 -2.51 38.61
CA LEU A 176 19.26 -1.82 39.73
C LEU A 176 20.13 -1.74 40.99
N PRO A 177 20.78 -2.82 41.43
CA PRO A 177 21.72 -2.74 42.59
C PRO A 177 22.91 -1.79 42.32
N VAL A 178 23.46 -1.81 41.08
CA VAL A 178 24.55 -0.92 40.68
C VAL A 178 24.09 0.54 40.77
N PHE A 179 22.91 0.84 40.25
CA PHE A 179 22.30 2.17 40.28
C PHE A 179 22.04 2.64 41.72
N ILE A 180 21.50 1.77 42.61
CA ILE A 180 21.19 2.11 43.99
C ILE A 180 22.48 2.39 44.77
N LEU A 181 23.53 1.56 44.59
CA LEU A 181 24.80 1.76 45.24
C LEU A 181 25.44 3.10 44.87
N GLU A 182 25.47 3.45 43.60
CA GLU A 182 26.15 4.66 43.13
C GLU A 182 25.28 5.91 43.35
N MET A 183 24.07 5.94 42.81
CA MET A 183 23.16 7.09 42.96
C MET A 183 22.67 7.30 44.39
N GLY A 184 22.41 6.22 45.11
CA GLY A 184 22.06 6.30 46.55
C GLY A 184 23.18 6.91 47.39
N SER A 185 24.43 6.56 47.09
CA SER A 185 25.60 7.15 47.76
C SER A 185 25.80 8.65 47.41
N HIS A 186 25.47 9.05 46.16
CA HIS A 186 25.56 10.46 45.76
C HIS A 186 24.42 11.32 46.31
N LEU A 187 23.20 10.80 46.43
CA LEU A 187 22.01 11.56 46.80
C LEU A 187 21.76 11.59 48.32
N ILE A 188 22.15 10.54 49.04
CA ILE A 188 21.80 10.36 50.44
C ILE A 188 23.10 10.18 51.25
N PRO A 189 23.59 11.23 51.95
CA PRO A 189 24.85 11.16 52.75
C PRO A 189 24.86 10.02 53.79
N ALA A 190 23.72 9.74 54.42
CA ALA A 190 23.59 8.64 55.38
C ALA A 190 23.79 7.26 54.73
N PHE A 191 23.31 7.09 53.47
CA PHE A 191 23.51 5.87 52.73
C PHE A 191 24.96 5.70 52.29
N HIS A 192 25.61 6.80 51.88
CA HIS A 192 27.03 6.80 51.57
C HIS A 192 27.85 6.32 52.76
N MET A 193 27.63 6.89 53.97
CA MET A 193 28.30 6.47 55.19
C MET A 193 28.05 5.00 55.53
N TRP A 194 26.81 4.52 55.32
CA TRP A 194 26.46 3.11 55.53
C TRP A 194 27.22 2.20 54.56
N VAL A 195 27.30 2.53 53.28
CA VAL A 195 28.05 1.75 52.26
C VAL A 195 29.54 1.73 52.61
N MET A 196 30.11 2.88 52.97
CA MET A 196 31.53 3.00 53.36
C MET A 196 31.89 2.16 54.57
N HIS A 197 31.03 2.17 55.62
CA HIS A 197 31.28 1.40 56.82
C HIS A 197 30.97 -0.08 56.69
N THR A 198 29.95 -0.47 55.92
CA THR A 198 29.47 -1.87 55.86
C THR A 198 30.11 -2.66 54.76
N ILE A 199 30.24 -2.05 53.56
CA ILE A 199 30.74 -2.73 52.35
C ILE A 199 32.19 -2.35 52.06
N GLY A 200 32.53 -1.07 52.24
CA GLY A 200 33.79 -0.47 51.83
C GLY A 200 33.77 -0.07 50.32
N GLN A 201 34.48 1.02 50.04
CA GLN A 201 34.48 1.59 48.64
C GLN A 201 34.96 0.59 47.61
N TYR A 202 36.07 -0.08 47.84
CA TYR A 202 36.65 -1.05 46.89
C TYR A 202 35.73 -2.23 46.62
N ASN A 203 35.11 -2.80 47.66
CA ASN A 203 34.19 -3.91 47.54
C ASN A 203 32.90 -3.49 46.81
N SER A 204 32.42 -2.26 47.05
CA SER A 204 31.30 -1.68 46.28
C SER A 204 31.63 -1.58 44.82
N TRP A 205 32.79 -1.07 44.43
CA TRP A 205 33.24 -0.98 43.06
C TRP A 205 33.45 -2.37 42.42
N LEU A 206 33.97 -3.34 43.17
CA LEU A 206 34.13 -4.71 42.71
C LEU A 206 32.76 -5.38 42.44
N LEU A 207 31.77 -5.17 43.29
CA LEU A 207 30.40 -5.65 43.09
C LEU A 207 29.78 -5.01 41.84
N GLN A 208 29.92 -3.68 41.70
CA GLN A 208 29.44 -2.96 40.52
C GLN A 208 30.13 -3.47 39.22
N PHE A 209 31.46 -3.72 39.26
CA PHE A 209 32.20 -4.31 38.15
C PHE A 209 31.62 -5.65 37.71
N VAL A 210 31.39 -6.59 38.67
CA VAL A 210 30.84 -7.92 38.34
C VAL A 210 29.44 -7.82 37.76
N LEU A 211 28.54 -7.06 38.38
CA LEU A 211 27.17 -6.94 37.94
C LEU A 211 27.10 -6.26 36.57
N THR A 212 27.88 -5.20 36.36
CA THR A 212 27.92 -4.51 35.05
C THR A 212 28.50 -5.40 33.96
N THR A 213 29.56 -6.17 34.26
CA THR A 213 30.13 -7.16 33.33
C THR A 213 29.05 -8.17 32.90
N LEU A 214 28.25 -8.67 33.84
CA LEU A 214 27.14 -9.57 33.52
C LEU A 214 26.09 -8.89 32.64
N VAL A 215 25.76 -7.62 32.85
CA VAL A 215 24.85 -6.84 32.01
C VAL A 215 25.41 -6.71 30.58
N LEU A 216 26.69 -6.40 30.43
CA LEU A 216 27.27 -6.20 29.09
C LEU A 216 27.42 -7.52 28.33
N VAL A 217 27.84 -8.60 28.99
CA VAL A 217 28.13 -9.91 28.36
C VAL A 217 26.87 -10.69 28.03
N PHE A 218 25.81 -10.62 28.84
CA PHE A 218 24.58 -11.39 28.60
C PHE A 218 23.51 -10.55 27.89
N PRO A 219 22.73 -9.66 28.51
CA PRO A 219 21.67 -8.93 27.81
C PRO A 219 22.23 -7.89 26.80
N GLY A 220 23.42 -7.33 27.07
CA GLY A 220 24.08 -6.32 26.22
C GLY A 220 24.84 -6.88 25.01
N ARG A 221 25.11 -8.19 24.95
CA ARG A 221 25.98 -8.80 23.93
C ARG A 221 25.61 -8.44 22.49
N ARG A 222 24.31 -8.26 22.21
CA ARG A 222 23.80 -7.92 20.87
C ARG A 222 24.36 -6.59 20.34
N PHE A 223 24.59 -5.61 21.21
CA PHE A 223 25.15 -4.32 20.83
C PHE A 223 26.59 -4.45 20.36
N TYR A 224 27.37 -5.30 21.01
CA TYR A 224 28.78 -5.54 20.67
C TYR A 224 28.92 -6.41 19.43
N GLN A 225 28.14 -7.50 19.32
CA GLN A 225 28.18 -8.42 18.19
C GLN A 225 27.77 -7.74 16.87
N LYS A 226 26.90 -6.74 16.92
CA LYS A 226 26.49 -5.98 15.72
C LYS A 226 27.26 -4.67 15.54
N GLY A 227 27.49 -3.92 16.62
CA GLY A 227 28.08 -2.59 16.57
C GLY A 227 29.58 -2.58 16.26
N ILE A 228 30.38 -3.50 16.83
CA ILE A 228 31.83 -3.55 16.57
C ILE A 228 32.16 -3.92 15.11
N PRO A 229 31.55 -4.97 14.52
CA PRO A 229 31.76 -5.25 13.11
C PRO A 229 31.29 -4.13 12.18
N ALA A 230 30.24 -3.38 12.53
CA ALA A 230 29.78 -2.22 11.77
C ALA A 230 30.81 -1.08 11.76
N LEU A 231 31.49 -0.84 12.90
CA LEU A 231 32.63 0.11 12.97
C LEU A 231 33.79 -0.31 12.09
N TRP A 232 34.21 -1.57 12.15
CA TRP A 232 35.33 -2.08 11.34
C TRP A 232 35.06 -1.98 9.84
N ARG A 233 33.79 -2.05 9.43
CA ARG A 233 33.38 -1.86 8.04
C ARG A 233 33.18 -0.39 7.64
N LEU A 234 33.57 0.57 8.50
CA LEU A 234 33.36 2.02 8.31
C LEU A 234 31.89 2.37 8.03
N ALA A 235 31.01 1.67 8.68
CA ALA A 235 29.58 1.76 8.49
C ALA A 235 28.85 1.76 9.85
N PRO A 236 29.17 2.70 10.76
CA PRO A 236 28.62 2.74 12.10
C PRO A 236 27.08 2.85 12.07
N ASP A 237 26.47 2.18 13.01
CA ASP A 237 25.01 2.18 13.24
C ASP A 237 24.71 2.54 14.69
N MET A 238 23.44 2.46 15.08
CA MET A 238 23.02 2.70 16.46
C MET A 238 23.70 1.75 17.46
N ASN A 239 23.90 0.47 17.11
CA ASN A 239 24.57 -0.47 18.00
C ASN A 239 26.04 -0.06 18.22
N SER A 240 26.66 0.56 17.21
CA SER A 240 28.02 1.10 17.28
C SER A 240 28.12 2.23 18.31
N LEU A 241 27.14 3.16 18.34
CA LEU A 241 27.11 4.26 19.31
C LEU A 241 26.99 3.73 20.75
N VAL A 242 26.09 2.77 20.96
CA VAL A 242 25.91 2.12 22.26
C VAL A 242 27.15 1.34 22.69
N ALA A 243 27.73 0.56 21.76
CA ALA A 243 28.94 -0.21 22.07
C ALA A 243 30.12 0.70 22.46
N VAL A 244 30.37 1.77 21.69
CA VAL A 244 31.47 2.72 22.01
C VAL A 244 31.21 3.43 23.32
N GLY A 245 29.98 3.96 23.56
CA GLY A 245 29.65 4.70 24.78
C GLY A 245 29.74 3.83 26.02
N THR A 246 29.17 2.62 25.98
CA THR A 246 29.20 1.72 27.15
C THR A 246 30.59 1.12 27.40
N LEU A 247 31.37 0.78 26.35
CA LEU A 247 32.74 0.33 26.51
C LEU A 247 33.64 1.43 27.04
N ALA A 248 33.47 2.68 26.65
CA ALA A 248 34.24 3.80 27.15
C ALA A 248 34.01 3.99 28.69
N ALA A 249 32.73 4.04 29.09
CA ALA A 249 32.39 4.17 30.49
C ALA A 249 32.90 2.96 31.35
N TYR A 250 32.70 1.74 30.83
CA TYR A 250 33.14 0.51 31.48
C TYR A 250 34.67 0.42 31.60
N SER A 251 35.41 0.65 30.52
CA SER A 251 36.88 0.57 30.48
C SER A 251 37.50 1.58 31.43
N PHE A 252 36.99 2.81 31.48
CA PHE A 252 37.45 3.84 32.41
C PHE A 252 37.22 3.39 33.86
N SER A 253 36.07 2.84 34.18
CA SER A 253 35.72 2.33 35.53
C SER A 253 36.57 1.15 35.92
N VAL A 254 36.94 0.27 35.01
CA VAL A 254 37.88 -0.82 35.24
C VAL A 254 39.26 -0.28 35.60
N VAL A 255 39.76 0.71 34.83
CA VAL A 255 41.06 1.36 35.14
C VAL A 255 40.99 2.05 36.53
N ALA A 256 39.90 2.78 36.82
CA ALA A 256 39.73 3.45 38.11
C ALA A 256 39.68 2.45 39.29
N THR A 257 39.12 1.25 39.09
CA THR A 257 39.01 0.22 40.16
C THR A 257 40.30 -0.55 40.38
N PHE A 258 41.01 -0.97 39.31
CA PHE A 258 42.12 -1.90 39.40
C PHE A 258 43.51 -1.25 39.25
N MET A 259 43.57 -0.07 38.61
CA MET A 259 44.80 0.65 38.30
C MET A 259 44.66 2.18 38.59
N PRO A 260 44.19 2.57 39.80
CA PRO A 260 43.90 3.98 40.10
C PRO A 260 45.15 4.89 39.98
N GLN A 261 46.33 4.33 40.12
CA GLN A 261 47.63 5.08 40.05
C GLN A 261 47.91 5.62 38.62
N VAL A 262 47.26 5.08 37.57
CA VAL A 262 47.44 5.53 36.16
C VAL A 262 46.59 6.78 35.90
N LEU A 263 45.57 7.03 36.70
CA LEU A 263 44.67 8.16 36.54
C LEU A 263 45.22 9.41 37.26
N PRO A 264 44.99 10.62 36.72
CA PRO A 264 45.33 11.89 37.38
C PRO A 264 44.59 12.00 38.75
N GLU A 265 45.19 12.73 39.69
CA GLU A 265 44.55 12.98 41.00
C GLU A 265 43.16 13.63 40.82
N GLY A 266 42.15 13.17 41.62
CA GLY A 266 40.79 13.68 41.52
C GLY A 266 39.93 13.01 40.42
N THR A 267 40.49 12.16 39.55
CA THR A 267 39.75 11.50 38.46
C THR A 267 39.28 10.10 38.79
N VAL A 268 39.63 9.57 39.97
CA VAL A 268 39.35 8.20 40.38
C VAL A 268 37.85 8.06 40.77
N ASN A 269 36.99 7.94 39.77
CA ASN A 269 35.53 7.70 39.90
C ASN A 269 35.14 6.54 39.02
N VAL A 270 34.05 5.87 39.32
CA VAL A 270 33.50 4.78 38.47
C VAL A 270 32.22 5.22 37.81
N TYR A 271 31.90 4.65 36.61
CA TYR A 271 30.70 4.88 35.78
C TYR A 271 30.10 3.53 35.37
N PHE A 272 30.21 2.51 36.22
CA PHE A 272 29.61 1.20 36.01
C PHE A 272 28.10 1.29 35.89
N GLU A 273 27.48 2.14 36.73
CA GLU A 273 26.05 2.41 36.72
C GLU A 273 25.61 3.02 35.38
N ALA A 274 26.39 3.94 34.82
CA ALA A 274 26.08 4.53 33.53
C ALA A 274 26.03 3.45 32.43
N ALA A 275 27.05 2.59 32.33
CA ALA A 275 27.11 1.52 31.33
C ALA A 275 25.94 0.52 31.51
N ALA A 276 25.62 0.10 32.71
CA ALA A 276 24.55 -0.86 32.99
C ALA A 276 23.15 -0.27 32.71
N VAL A 277 22.90 0.96 33.17
CA VAL A 277 21.62 1.66 33.01
C VAL A 277 21.36 2.01 31.53
N ILE A 278 22.38 2.43 30.80
CA ILE A 278 22.29 2.70 29.37
C ILE A 278 21.80 1.45 28.61
N VAL A 279 22.43 0.29 28.83
CA VAL A 279 22.00 -0.98 28.21
C VAL A 279 20.56 -1.30 28.59
N SER A 280 20.17 -1.14 29.85
CA SER A 280 18.81 -1.43 30.34
C SER A 280 17.75 -0.52 29.72
N LEU A 281 18.02 0.79 29.63
CA LEU A 281 17.10 1.76 29.04
C LEU A 281 16.96 1.58 27.50
N ILE A 282 18.05 1.22 26.82
CA ILE A 282 18.01 0.93 25.38
C ILE A 282 17.24 -0.37 25.13
N LEU A 283 17.42 -1.41 25.93
CA LEU A 283 16.63 -2.64 25.85
C LEU A 283 15.14 -2.37 26.13
N LEU A 284 14.82 -1.49 27.08
CA LEU A 284 13.45 -1.05 27.35
C LEU A 284 12.83 -0.37 26.11
N GLY A 285 13.56 0.56 25.49
CA GLY A 285 13.14 1.20 24.25
C GLY A 285 12.90 0.19 23.14
N ARG A 286 13.80 -0.80 22.97
CA ARG A 286 13.67 -1.90 21.99
C ARG A 286 12.49 -2.82 22.27
N TYR A 287 12.23 -3.11 23.54
CA TYR A 287 11.06 -3.91 23.92
C TYR A 287 9.74 -3.19 23.56
N PHE A 288 9.64 -1.89 23.86
CA PHE A 288 8.47 -1.10 23.47
C PHE A 288 8.33 -1.01 21.95
N GLU A 289 9.44 -0.83 21.25
CA GLU A 289 9.47 -0.85 19.77
C GLU A 289 8.93 -2.17 19.20
N ALA A 290 9.45 -3.31 19.66
CA ALA A 290 9.03 -4.64 19.18
C ALA A 290 7.56 -4.93 19.52
N LYS A 291 7.13 -4.58 20.74
CA LYS A 291 5.72 -4.72 21.18
C LYS A 291 4.76 -3.88 20.33
N ALA A 292 5.20 -2.72 19.92
CA ALA A 292 4.42 -1.82 19.10
C ALA A 292 4.30 -2.29 17.66
N LYS A 293 5.40 -2.74 17.07
CA LYS A 293 5.38 -3.37 15.73
C LYS A 293 4.41 -4.55 15.68
N GLY A 294 4.35 -5.37 16.74
CA GLY A 294 3.38 -6.46 16.85
C GLY A 294 1.92 -5.98 16.90
N ARG A 295 1.63 -4.87 17.58
CA ARG A 295 0.26 -4.30 17.65
C ARG A 295 -0.19 -3.61 16.36
N THR A 296 0.71 -3.08 15.56
CA THR A 296 0.38 -2.46 14.28
C THR A 296 0.05 -3.46 13.18
N SER A 297 0.49 -4.72 13.31
CA SER A 297 0.09 -5.84 12.42
C SER A 297 -1.31 -6.41 12.70
N GLN A 298 -2.03 -5.88 13.71
CA GLN A 298 -3.35 -6.41 14.11
C GLN A 298 -4.41 -6.30 13.01
N ALA A 299 -4.35 -5.29 12.14
CA ALA A 299 -5.31 -5.17 11.04
C ALA A 299 -5.20 -6.36 10.06
N ILE A 300 -3.99 -6.75 9.68
CA ILE A 300 -3.77 -7.94 8.84
C ILE A 300 -4.18 -9.21 9.59
N GLN A 301 -3.81 -9.33 10.87
CA GLN A 301 -4.23 -10.47 11.70
C GLN A 301 -5.74 -10.57 11.83
N HIS A 302 -6.45 -9.43 11.88
CA HIS A 302 -7.90 -9.38 11.91
C HIS A 302 -8.48 -9.90 10.59
N LEU A 303 -7.95 -9.46 9.44
CA LEU A 303 -8.34 -9.96 8.12
C LEU A 303 -8.08 -11.47 7.97
N VAL A 304 -6.90 -11.94 8.37
CA VAL A 304 -6.57 -13.39 8.37
C VAL A 304 -7.51 -14.19 9.28
N GLY A 305 -7.86 -13.63 10.45
CA GLY A 305 -8.81 -14.24 11.40
C GLY A 305 -10.26 -14.28 10.92
N MET A 306 -10.60 -13.61 9.81
CA MET A 306 -11.94 -13.68 9.22
C MET A 306 -12.20 -14.98 8.46
N GLN A 307 -11.18 -15.65 7.94
CA GLN A 307 -11.34 -16.90 7.22
C GLN A 307 -11.60 -18.05 8.19
N PRO A 308 -12.72 -18.80 8.05
CA PRO A 308 -12.95 -20.01 8.82
C PRO A 308 -11.86 -21.06 8.57
N LYS A 309 -11.61 -21.90 9.55
CA LYS A 309 -10.63 -22.99 9.40
C LYS A 309 -11.25 -24.22 8.71
N THR A 310 -12.57 -24.38 8.82
CA THR A 310 -13.32 -25.52 8.26
C THR A 310 -14.45 -25.03 7.36
N ALA A 311 -14.87 -25.87 6.44
CA ALA A 311 -16.00 -25.66 5.54
C ALA A 311 -16.88 -26.94 5.47
N ARG A 312 -18.18 -26.79 5.35
CA ARG A 312 -19.10 -27.89 5.10
C ARG A 312 -19.31 -28.08 3.62
N ILE A 313 -18.84 -29.20 3.07
CA ILE A 313 -18.95 -29.49 1.64
C ILE A 313 -19.94 -30.67 1.41
N GLN A 314 -20.63 -30.61 0.28
CA GLN A 314 -21.44 -31.72 -0.17
C GLN A 314 -20.60 -32.74 -0.94
N ARG A 315 -20.43 -33.94 -0.38
CA ARG A 315 -19.67 -35.04 -0.98
C ARG A 315 -20.53 -36.30 -1.03
N ASN A 316 -20.79 -36.84 -2.22
CA ASN A 316 -21.62 -38.02 -2.43
C ASN A 316 -23.04 -37.92 -1.79
N GLY A 317 -23.63 -36.70 -1.82
CA GLY A 317 -24.99 -36.46 -1.23
C GLY A 317 -25.00 -36.30 0.29
N GLN A 318 -23.84 -36.36 0.97
CA GLN A 318 -23.71 -36.11 2.40
C GLN A 318 -22.90 -34.84 2.66
N ILE A 319 -23.26 -34.12 3.74
CA ILE A 319 -22.51 -32.94 4.18
C ILE A 319 -21.38 -33.40 5.09
N VAL A 320 -20.15 -33.05 4.72
CA VAL A 320 -18.94 -33.40 5.45
C VAL A 320 -18.17 -32.12 5.78
N GLU A 321 -17.68 -32.00 7.01
CA GLU A 321 -16.81 -30.90 7.41
C GLU A 321 -15.36 -31.22 7.05
N VAL A 322 -14.71 -30.32 6.31
CA VAL A 322 -13.31 -30.45 5.86
C VAL A 322 -12.54 -29.17 6.19
N ALA A 323 -11.22 -29.24 6.16
CA ALA A 323 -10.39 -28.02 6.23
C ALA A 323 -10.63 -27.14 4.97
N VAL A 324 -10.69 -25.80 5.14
CA VAL A 324 -10.91 -24.88 4.01
C VAL A 324 -9.83 -25.05 2.93
N ALA A 325 -8.62 -25.43 3.30
CA ALA A 325 -7.52 -25.70 2.38
C ALA A 325 -7.77 -26.91 1.43
N GLU A 326 -8.72 -27.80 1.77
CA GLU A 326 -9.11 -28.97 0.95
C GLU A 326 -10.23 -28.62 -0.04
N VAL A 327 -10.86 -27.43 0.07
CA VAL A 327 -11.93 -27.00 -0.83
C VAL A 327 -11.31 -26.61 -2.17
N VAL A 328 -11.86 -27.16 -3.26
CA VAL A 328 -11.41 -26.85 -4.63
C VAL A 328 -12.53 -26.09 -5.38
N SER A 329 -12.16 -25.34 -6.41
CA SER A 329 -13.15 -24.66 -7.27
C SER A 329 -14.17 -25.65 -7.84
N GLY A 330 -15.44 -25.25 -7.85
CA GLY A 330 -16.58 -26.09 -8.25
C GLY A 330 -17.23 -26.88 -7.12
N THR A 331 -16.63 -26.97 -5.93
CA THR A 331 -17.20 -27.64 -4.77
C THR A 331 -18.45 -26.91 -4.26
N ILE A 332 -19.50 -27.66 -3.92
CA ILE A 332 -20.70 -27.10 -3.27
C ILE A 332 -20.46 -27.01 -1.76
N VAL A 333 -20.65 -25.82 -1.21
CA VAL A 333 -20.41 -25.50 0.21
C VAL A 333 -21.71 -25.01 0.85
N GLU A 334 -22.12 -25.61 1.97
CA GLU A 334 -23.26 -25.18 2.78
C GLU A 334 -22.83 -24.15 3.81
N ILE A 335 -23.59 -23.05 3.91
CA ILE A 335 -23.34 -21.96 4.86
C ILE A 335 -24.63 -21.69 5.62
N ARG A 336 -24.59 -21.89 6.93
CA ARG A 336 -25.74 -21.69 7.81
C ARG A 336 -25.87 -20.27 8.33
N PRO A 337 -27.04 -19.87 8.83
CA PRO A 337 -27.21 -18.58 9.49
C PRO A 337 -26.18 -18.35 10.62
N GLY A 338 -25.60 -17.17 10.66
CA GLY A 338 -24.57 -16.77 11.64
C GLY A 338 -23.17 -17.26 11.32
N GLU A 339 -22.96 -18.03 10.26
CA GLU A 339 -21.64 -18.53 9.87
C GLU A 339 -20.93 -17.61 8.89
N ARG A 340 -19.62 -17.69 8.94
CA ARG A 340 -18.79 -17.01 7.95
C ARG A 340 -18.68 -17.83 6.67
N VAL A 341 -18.73 -17.13 5.54
CA VAL A 341 -18.50 -17.72 4.22
C VAL A 341 -17.04 -18.20 4.15
N PRO A 342 -16.78 -19.51 3.89
CA PRO A 342 -15.40 -20.02 3.97
C PRO A 342 -14.55 -19.75 2.74
N VAL A 343 -15.15 -19.64 1.55
CA VAL A 343 -14.48 -19.40 0.26
C VAL A 343 -15.37 -18.52 -0.62
N ASP A 344 -14.79 -17.87 -1.62
CA ASP A 344 -15.57 -17.11 -2.60
C ASP A 344 -16.40 -18.07 -3.46
N GLY A 345 -17.63 -17.70 -3.79
CA GLY A 345 -18.52 -18.57 -4.55
C GLY A 345 -19.73 -17.87 -5.10
N GLU A 346 -20.47 -18.61 -5.93
CA GLU A 346 -21.74 -18.22 -6.51
C GLU A 346 -22.88 -18.98 -5.83
N VAL A 347 -23.95 -18.28 -5.43
CA VAL A 347 -25.12 -18.90 -4.81
C VAL A 347 -25.85 -19.80 -5.83
N VAL A 348 -25.94 -21.07 -5.53
CA VAL A 348 -26.65 -22.07 -6.37
C VAL A 348 -28.01 -22.45 -5.79
N GLU A 349 -28.19 -22.27 -4.48
CA GLU A 349 -29.45 -22.56 -3.79
C GLU A 349 -29.58 -21.74 -2.50
N GLY A 350 -30.79 -21.30 -2.19
CA GLY A 350 -31.08 -20.52 -0.99
C GLY A 350 -31.21 -19.02 -1.26
N HIS A 351 -31.55 -18.29 -0.20
CA HIS A 351 -31.70 -16.83 -0.17
C HIS A 351 -31.33 -16.36 1.23
N SER A 352 -30.51 -15.31 1.32
CA SER A 352 -30.11 -14.73 2.60
C SER A 352 -29.62 -13.30 2.44
N TYR A 353 -29.33 -12.65 3.58
CA TYR A 353 -28.60 -11.40 3.67
C TYR A 353 -27.19 -11.68 4.19
N ILE A 354 -26.17 -11.10 3.53
CA ILE A 354 -24.77 -11.23 3.93
C ILE A 354 -24.25 -9.89 4.40
N ASP A 355 -23.64 -9.88 5.59
CA ASP A 355 -22.89 -8.75 6.10
C ASP A 355 -21.50 -8.74 5.47
N GLU A 356 -21.28 -7.79 4.56
CA GLU A 356 -20.04 -7.55 3.84
C GLU A 356 -19.25 -6.36 4.43
N SER A 357 -19.72 -5.77 5.54
CA SER A 357 -19.14 -4.55 6.13
C SER A 357 -17.65 -4.65 6.45
N MET A 358 -17.18 -5.86 6.77
CA MET A 358 -15.78 -6.14 7.08
C MET A 358 -14.84 -5.98 5.87
N ILE A 359 -15.39 -6.04 4.64
CA ILE A 359 -14.64 -5.92 3.39
C ILE A 359 -14.94 -4.58 2.71
N THR A 360 -16.21 -4.23 2.61
CA THR A 360 -16.67 -3.02 1.90
C THR A 360 -16.66 -1.76 2.76
N GLY A 361 -16.76 -1.91 4.09
CA GLY A 361 -16.98 -0.81 5.03
C GLY A 361 -18.44 -0.35 5.12
N GLU A 362 -19.35 -0.88 4.29
CA GLU A 362 -20.78 -0.52 4.27
C GLU A 362 -21.55 -1.32 5.32
N PRO A 363 -22.31 -0.66 6.24
CA PRO A 363 -22.93 -1.36 7.37
C PRO A 363 -24.21 -2.11 7.01
N VAL A 364 -24.76 -1.92 5.81
CA VAL A 364 -26.02 -2.52 5.39
C VAL A 364 -25.78 -3.89 4.79
N PRO A 365 -26.41 -4.97 5.32
CA PRO A 365 -26.30 -6.29 4.73
C PRO A 365 -26.86 -6.35 3.30
N VAL A 366 -26.18 -7.10 2.43
CA VAL A 366 -26.53 -7.25 1.02
C VAL A 366 -27.35 -8.52 0.81
N GLU A 367 -28.48 -8.39 0.12
CA GLU A 367 -29.30 -9.53 -0.28
C GLU A 367 -28.55 -10.41 -1.29
N LYS A 368 -28.57 -11.73 -1.09
CA LYS A 368 -27.97 -12.72 -1.97
C LYS A 368 -29.00 -13.76 -2.40
N ILE A 369 -29.20 -13.81 -3.70
CA ILE A 369 -30.07 -14.75 -4.40
C ILE A 369 -29.27 -15.63 -5.36
N ILE A 370 -29.94 -16.66 -5.93
CA ILE A 370 -29.27 -17.57 -6.88
C ILE A 370 -28.61 -16.81 -8.03
N GLY A 371 -27.36 -17.18 -8.36
CA GLY A 371 -26.53 -16.56 -9.38
C GLY A 371 -25.65 -15.39 -8.89
N GLN A 372 -25.84 -14.93 -7.64
CA GLN A 372 -25.02 -13.84 -7.10
C GLN A 372 -23.75 -14.35 -6.42
N GLN A 373 -22.69 -13.51 -6.48
CA GLN A 373 -21.41 -13.81 -5.87
C GLN A 373 -21.40 -13.51 -4.37
N VAL A 374 -20.72 -14.35 -3.61
CA VAL A 374 -20.43 -14.17 -2.18
C VAL A 374 -18.93 -14.23 -1.95
N VAL A 375 -18.43 -13.46 -0.99
CA VAL A 375 -17.00 -13.32 -0.71
C VAL A 375 -16.65 -14.03 0.60
N GLY A 376 -15.56 -14.78 0.60
CA GLY A 376 -15.04 -15.47 1.78
C GLY A 376 -14.68 -14.50 2.91
N GLY A 377 -15.04 -14.86 4.16
CA GLY A 377 -14.85 -14.04 5.35
C GLY A 377 -16.05 -13.18 5.75
N THR A 378 -17.01 -12.95 4.87
CA THR A 378 -18.30 -12.27 5.16
C THR A 378 -19.21 -13.13 6.03
N VAL A 379 -20.26 -12.55 6.63
CA VAL A 379 -21.12 -13.25 7.58
C VAL A 379 -22.53 -13.44 7.02
N ASN A 380 -22.96 -14.69 6.91
CA ASN A 380 -24.32 -15.04 6.51
C ASN A 380 -25.31 -14.79 7.66
N GLN A 381 -26.44 -14.09 7.44
CA GLN A 381 -27.36 -13.69 8.52
C GLN A 381 -28.54 -14.64 8.71
N ASN A 382 -29.45 -14.75 7.74
CA ASN A 382 -30.80 -15.27 8.01
C ASN A 382 -31.11 -16.63 7.39
N GLY A 383 -30.66 -16.89 6.16
CA GLY A 383 -30.98 -18.11 5.40
C GLY A 383 -29.80 -19.07 5.30
N THR A 384 -30.06 -20.33 4.98
CA THR A 384 -29.00 -21.25 4.57
C THR A 384 -28.70 -21.03 3.10
N LEU A 385 -27.44 -20.94 2.76
CA LEU A 385 -26.97 -20.80 1.38
C LEU A 385 -26.13 -22.01 0.98
N ASN A 386 -26.39 -22.54 -0.20
CA ASN A 386 -25.46 -23.43 -0.89
C ASN A 386 -24.74 -22.63 -1.98
N ILE A 387 -23.42 -22.57 -1.91
CA ILE A 387 -22.61 -21.86 -2.88
C ILE A 387 -21.72 -22.83 -3.66
N ARG A 388 -21.44 -22.51 -4.92
CA ARG A 388 -20.40 -23.17 -5.71
C ARG A 388 -19.11 -22.37 -5.58
N ALA A 389 -18.07 -22.95 -5.00
CA ALA A 389 -16.77 -22.30 -4.85
C ALA A 389 -16.22 -21.85 -6.21
N THR A 390 -15.87 -20.56 -6.35
CA THR A 390 -15.31 -19.97 -7.57
C THR A 390 -13.83 -19.68 -7.41
N ALA A 391 -13.40 -19.08 -6.28
CA ALA A 391 -12.02 -18.81 -5.98
C ALA A 391 -11.65 -19.34 -4.57
N VAL A 392 -10.49 -20.00 -4.49
CA VAL A 392 -10.02 -20.66 -3.28
C VAL A 392 -8.53 -20.34 -3.01
N GLY A 393 -8.11 -20.41 -1.75
CA GLY A 393 -6.72 -20.22 -1.35
C GLY A 393 -6.18 -18.83 -1.74
N SER A 394 -5.07 -18.80 -2.49
CA SER A 394 -4.40 -17.55 -2.85
C SER A 394 -5.15 -16.70 -3.88
N SER A 395 -6.14 -17.24 -4.56
CA SER A 395 -6.97 -16.52 -5.55
C SER A 395 -8.21 -15.86 -4.92
N SER A 396 -8.53 -16.14 -3.65
CA SER A 396 -9.68 -15.53 -2.98
C SER A 396 -9.51 -14.01 -2.82
N VAL A 397 -10.63 -13.28 -2.85
CA VAL A 397 -10.68 -11.81 -2.66
C VAL A 397 -10.01 -11.41 -1.35
N LEU A 398 -10.29 -12.13 -0.25
CA LEU A 398 -9.66 -11.86 1.04
C LEU A 398 -8.13 -12.02 1.00
N SER A 399 -7.61 -13.06 0.30
CA SER A 399 -6.16 -13.24 0.13
C SER A 399 -5.53 -12.16 -0.75
N GLN A 400 -6.26 -11.64 -1.74
CA GLN A 400 -5.81 -10.50 -2.55
C GLN A 400 -5.78 -9.22 -1.73
N ILE A 401 -6.79 -8.95 -0.89
CA ILE A 401 -6.82 -7.81 0.04
C ILE A 401 -5.61 -7.84 0.98
N ILE A 402 -5.35 -8.99 1.61
CA ILE A 402 -4.20 -9.17 2.52
C ILE A 402 -2.89 -8.85 1.78
N ARG A 403 -2.69 -9.38 0.57
CA ARG A 403 -1.50 -9.09 -0.26
C ARG A 403 -1.36 -7.61 -0.60
N MET A 404 -2.45 -6.94 -0.97
CA MET A 404 -2.42 -5.50 -1.27
C MET A 404 -1.98 -4.68 -0.05
N VAL A 405 -2.53 -4.99 1.14
CA VAL A 405 -2.14 -4.32 2.38
C VAL A 405 -0.67 -4.59 2.74
N GLU A 406 -0.19 -5.84 2.58
CA GLU A 406 1.21 -6.20 2.81
C GLU A 406 2.16 -5.46 1.84
N GLN A 407 1.83 -5.40 0.55
CA GLN A 407 2.61 -4.67 -0.45
C GLN A 407 2.67 -3.17 -0.16
N ALA A 408 1.54 -2.57 0.21
CA ALA A 408 1.50 -1.15 0.60
C ALA A 408 2.37 -0.87 1.84
N GLN A 409 2.29 -1.74 2.86
CA GLN A 409 3.12 -1.62 4.07
C GLN A 409 4.60 -1.85 3.78
N GLY A 410 4.92 -2.71 2.81
CA GLY A 410 6.28 -3.01 2.37
C GLY A 410 6.91 -1.92 1.52
N SER A 411 6.14 -1.12 0.83
CA SER A 411 6.65 -0.10 -0.08
C SER A 411 7.29 1.09 0.65
N LYS A 412 8.28 1.70 0.03
CA LYS A 412 9.05 2.81 0.60
C LYS A 412 8.56 4.14 0.04
N LEU A 413 8.13 5.03 0.93
CA LEU A 413 7.76 6.40 0.55
C LEU A 413 8.98 7.23 0.15
N PRO A 414 8.85 8.19 -0.79
CA PRO A 414 9.93 9.15 -1.12
C PRO A 414 10.48 9.87 0.11
N ILE A 415 9.63 10.29 1.05
CA ILE A 415 10.04 10.92 2.31
C ILE A 415 10.91 9.98 3.17
N GLN A 416 10.63 8.69 3.18
CA GLN A 416 11.44 7.71 3.91
C GLN A 416 12.83 7.59 3.28
N GLY A 417 12.93 7.57 1.95
CA GLY A 417 14.21 7.56 1.25
C GLY A 417 15.10 8.77 1.58
N LEU A 418 14.50 9.95 1.78
CA LEU A 418 15.21 11.15 2.24
C LEU A 418 15.73 10.96 3.68
N VAL A 419 14.88 10.48 4.58
CA VAL A 419 15.24 10.23 5.99
C VAL A 419 16.38 9.23 6.11
N ASP A 420 16.37 8.16 5.32
CA ASP A 420 17.45 7.16 5.31
C ASP A 420 18.79 7.76 4.87
N LYS A 421 18.78 8.62 3.84
CA LYS A 421 19.98 9.35 3.38
C LYS A 421 20.52 10.27 4.48
N VAL A 422 19.66 11.02 5.16
CA VAL A 422 20.07 11.89 6.26
C VAL A 422 20.68 11.07 7.40
N THR A 423 20.04 9.98 7.79
CA THR A 423 20.48 9.10 8.89
C THR A 423 21.85 8.46 8.60
N MET A 424 22.14 8.14 7.34
CA MET A 424 23.42 7.55 6.93
C MET A 424 24.61 8.49 7.21
N TRP A 425 24.41 9.80 7.10
CA TRP A 425 25.42 10.80 7.40
C TRP A 425 25.41 11.26 8.87
N PHE A 426 24.27 11.17 9.51
CA PHE A 426 24.07 11.63 10.87
C PHE A 426 24.95 10.88 11.89
N VAL A 427 25.02 9.55 11.82
CA VAL A 427 25.78 8.73 12.78
C VAL A 427 27.29 9.03 12.73
N PRO A 428 27.97 9.05 11.57
CA PRO A 428 29.37 9.50 11.48
C PRO A 428 29.59 10.92 11.98
N ALA A 429 28.67 11.85 11.67
CA ALA A 429 28.79 13.24 12.16
C ALA A 429 28.72 13.32 13.69
N VAL A 430 27.82 12.58 14.32
CA VAL A 430 27.71 12.50 15.78
C VAL A 430 28.96 11.93 16.42
N MET A 431 29.55 10.88 15.85
CA MET A 431 30.81 10.31 16.34
C MET A 431 31.95 11.36 16.28
N LEU A 432 32.01 12.16 15.22
CA LEU A 432 32.96 13.26 15.09
C LEU A 432 32.69 14.34 16.16
N ILE A 433 31.42 14.72 16.36
CA ILE A 433 31.04 15.70 17.41
C ILE A 433 31.43 15.18 18.81
N ALA A 434 31.20 13.91 19.11
CA ALA A 434 31.60 13.31 20.39
C ALA A 434 33.11 13.32 20.57
N ALA A 435 33.90 13.00 19.52
CA ALA A 435 35.36 13.08 19.55
C ALA A 435 35.86 14.53 19.77
N ILE A 436 35.26 15.49 19.09
CA ILE A 436 35.54 16.92 19.29
C ILE A 436 35.16 17.34 20.70
N THR A 437 34.01 16.96 21.21
CA THR A 437 33.57 17.24 22.58
C THR A 437 34.60 16.71 23.59
N PHE A 438 35.01 15.45 23.42
CA PHE A 438 36.04 14.87 24.29
C PHE A 438 37.34 15.72 24.28
N LEU A 439 37.84 16.05 23.10
CA LEU A 439 39.09 16.84 22.95
C LEU A 439 38.96 18.24 23.53
N VAL A 440 37.84 18.92 23.33
CA VAL A 440 37.61 20.27 23.86
C VAL A 440 37.62 20.24 25.40
N TRP A 441 36.91 19.30 26.01
CA TRP A 441 36.88 19.14 27.46
C TRP A 441 38.21 18.68 28.02
N PHE A 442 38.94 17.81 27.34
CA PHE A 442 40.24 17.33 27.73
C PHE A 442 41.32 18.43 27.75
N ILE A 443 41.26 19.37 26.79
CA ILE A 443 42.27 20.42 26.62
C ILE A 443 41.91 21.67 27.43
N TRP A 444 40.66 22.09 27.44
CA TRP A 444 40.20 23.36 28.04
C TRP A 444 39.21 23.20 29.19
N GLY A 445 38.80 21.99 29.50
CA GLY A 445 37.89 21.73 30.63
C GLY A 445 38.52 21.96 31.99
N PRO A 446 37.72 22.17 33.04
CA PRO A 446 38.20 22.18 34.41
C PRO A 446 38.69 20.80 34.85
N GLU A 447 39.53 20.74 35.84
CA GLU A 447 39.92 19.45 36.47
C GLU A 447 38.71 18.82 37.22
N PRO A 448 38.50 17.54 37.07
CA PRO A 448 39.26 16.53 36.32
C PRO A 448 38.84 16.46 34.82
N ALA A 449 39.64 17.09 33.94
CA ALA A 449 39.34 17.30 32.49
C ALA A 449 39.05 15.98 31.75
N LEU A 450 39.77 14.90 32.00
CA LEU A 450 39.57 13.59 31.40
C LEU A 450 38.18 13.04 31.69
N THR A 451 37.71 13.15 32.92
CA THR A 451 36.38 12.70 33.34
C THR A 451 35.29 13.50 32.67
N PHE A 452 35.38 14.83 32.66
CA PHE A 452 34.40 15.68 31.98
C PHE A 452 34.39 15.42 30.48
N GLY A 453 35.53 15.21 29.85
CA GLY A 453 35.64 14.86 28.45
C GLY A 453 34.93 13.55 28.13
N LEU A 454 35.15 12.51 28.92
CA LEU A 454 34.56 11.21 28.76
C LEU A 454 33.03 11.24 28.91
N VAL A 455 32.53 11.81 30.02
CA VAL A 455 31.10 11.87 30.37
C VAL A 455 30.32 12.62 29.29
N ASN A 456 30.81 13.79 28.84
CA ASN A 456 30.14 14.59 27.83
C ASN A 456 30.17 13.90 26.45
N ALA A 457 31.29 13.29 26.05
CA ALA A 457 31.38 12.54 24.81
C ALA A 457 30.42 11.33 24.80
N VAL A 458 30.36 10.57 25.91
CA VAL A 458 29.39 9.45 26.06
C VAL A 458 27.96 9.96 26.02
N ALA A 459 27.64 11.07 26.68
CA ALA A 459 26.31 11.68 26.65
C ALA A 459 25.91 12.07 25.23
N VAL A 460 26.81 12.67 24.43
CA VAL A 460 26.57 13.01 23.00
C VAL A 460 26.31 11.75 22.19
N LEU A 461 27.10 10.68 22.33
CA LEU A 461 26.89 9.43 21.60
C LEU A 461 25.51 8.81 21.86
N ILE A 462 25.04 8.87 23.09
CA ILE A 462 23.81 8.23 23.53
C ILE A 462 22.59 9.06 23.11
N ILE A 463 22.58 10.38 23.39
CA ILE A 463 21.43 11.24 23.08
C ILE A 463 21.17 11.33 21.59
N ALA A 464 22.21 11.23 20.77
CA ALA A 464 22.11 11.32 19.33
C ALA A 464 21.65 10.03 18.64
N CYS A 465 21.29 8.98 19.39
CA CYS A 465 20.77 7.74 18.80
C CYS A 465 19.44 8.01 18.03
N PRO A 466 19.39 7.76 16.70
CA PRO A 466 18.22 8.05 15.89
C PRO A 466 17.15 6.94 15.95
N CYS A 467 16.90 6.38 17.15
CA CYS A 467 16.02 5.22 17.33
C CYS A 467 14.57 5.51 16.89
N ALA A 468 14.01 6.65 17.30
CA ALA A 468 12.66 7.07 16.96
C ALA A 468 12.47 7.36 15.46
N MET A 469 13.52 7.79 14.78
CA MET A 469 13.50 8.15 13.35
C MET A 469 13.22 6.94 12.45
N GLY A 470 13.78 5.77 12.78
CA GLY A 470 13.54 4.52 12.04
C GLY A 470 12.11 4.00 12.14
N LEU A 471 11.35 4.44 13.17
CA LEU A 471 9.97 4.04 13.42
C LEU A 471 8.94 5.04 12.89
N ALA A 472 9.31 6.30 12.79
CA ALA A 472 8.38 7.41 12.52
C ALA A 472 7.52 7.19 11.26
N THR A 473 8.12 6.77 10.16
CA THR A 473 7.43 6.55 8.90
C THR A 473 6.74 5.17 8.82
N PRO A 474 7.43 4.03 9.05
CA PRO A 474 6.80 2.72 8.87
C PRO A 474 5.59 2.50 9.79
N THR A 475 5.68 2.93 11.04
CA THR A 475 4.57 2.74 11.99
C THR A 475 3.32 3.52 11.59
N SER A 476 3.50 4.77 11.13
CA SER A 476 2.38 5.60 10.66
C SER A 476 1.75 5.02 9.39
N ILE A 477 2.56 4.48 8.45
CA ILE A 477 2.06 3.79 7.25
C ILE A 477 1.24 2.56 7.66
N MET A 478 1.79 1.70 8.51
CA MET A 478 1.11 0.47 8.95
C MET A 478 -0.23 0.76 9.61
N VAL A 479 -0.31 1.77 10.49
CA VAL A 479 -1.57 2.15 11.14
C VAL A 479 -2.52 2.81 10.15
N GLY A 480 -2.02 3.68 9.26
CA GLY A 480 -2.82 4.36 8.25
C GLY A 480 -3.41 3.41 7.22
N THR A 481 -2.60 2.51 6.64
CA THR A 481 -3.09 1.50 5.67
C THR A 481 -4.02 0.49 6.33
N GLY A 482 -3.76 0.10 7.59
CA GLY A 482 -4.65 -0.75 8.36
C GLY A 482 -6.01 -0.09 8.60
N ARG A 483 -6.03 1.20 8.97
CA ARG A 483 -7.28 1.96 9.11
C ARG A 483 -7.99 2.14 7.76
N GLY A 484 -7.22 2.31 6.67
CA GLY A 484 -7.77 2.34 5.31
C GLY A 484 -8.50 1.06 4.96
N ALA A 485 -7.90 -0.10 5.23
CA ALA A 485 -8.52 -1.40 4.99
C ALA A 485 -9.83 -1.58 5.77
N GLU A 486 -9.90 -1.14 7.04
CA GLU A 486 -11.13 -1.13 7.84
C GLU A 486 -12.24 -0.24 7.25
N LEU A 487 -11.87 0.79 6.47
CA LEU A 487 -12.78 1.70 5.77
C LEU A 487 -13.05 1.29 4.31
N GLY A 488 -12.66 0.08 3.90
CA GLY A 488 -12.78 -0.38 2.52
C GLY A 488 -11.84 0.33 1.53
N VAL A 489 -10.82 1.04 2.00
CA VAL A 489 -9.82 1.73 1.18
C VAL A 489 -8.51 0.96 1.19
N LEU A 490 -8.17 0.33 0.08
CA LEU A 490 -6.96 -0.49 -0.06
C LEU A 490 -5.90 0.25 -0.87
N PHE A 491 -4.79 0.57 -0.25
CA PHE A 491 -3.61 1.09 -0.94
C PHE A 491 -2.80 -0.08 -1.50
N ARG A 492 -2.63 -0.18 -2.81
CA ARG A 492 -1.73 -1.18 -3.44
C ARG A 492 -0.27 -0.76 -3.36
N LYS A 493 -0.03 0.54 -3.50
CA LYS A 493 1.31 1.12 -3.43
C LYS A 493 1.36 2.12 -2.27
N GLY A 494 2.35 1.98 -1.38
CA GLY A 494 2.50 2.95 -0.30
C GLY A 494 2.80 4.36 -0.79
N GLU A 495 3.45 4.51 -1.95
CA GLU A 495 3.69 5.81 -2.58
C GLU A 495 2.39 6.58 -2.86
N ALA A 496 1.30 5.85 -3.16
CA ALA A 496 -0.03 6.45 -3.35
C ALA A 496 -0.49 7.26 -2.12
N LEU A 497 -0.12 6.82 -0.89
CA LEU A 497 -0.39 7.59 0.33
C LEU A 497 0.26 8.98 0.30
N GLN A 498 1.46 9.11 -0.25
CA GLN A 498 2.11 10.41 -0.35
C GLN A 498 1.57 11.25 -1.49
N LEU A 499 1.36 10.65 -2.68
CA LEU A 499 0.91 11.35 -3.86
C LEU A 499 -0.55 11.82 -3.73
N LEU A 500 -1.42 11.00 -3.13
CA LEU A 500 -2.83 11.31 -2.97
C LEU A 500 -3.09 12.53 -2.07
N GLN A 501 -2.24 12.75 -1.04
CA GLN A 501 -2.35 13.97 -0.22
C GLN A 501 -1.97 15.25 -0.99
N GLU A 502 -1.20 15.13 -2.08
CA GLU A 502 -0.74 16.23 -2.92
C GLU A 502 -1.71 16.52 -4.08
N ALA A 503 -2.76 15.71 -4.24
CA ALA A 503 -3.77 15.93 -5.27
C ALA A 503 -4.43 17.30 -5.14
N GLN A 504 -4.61 17.97 -6.28
CA GLN A 504 -5.26 19.26 -6.41
C GLN A 504 -6.60 19.16 -7.17
N VAL A 505 -6.72 18.14 -8.01
CA VAL A 505 -7.91 17.84 -8.77
C VAL A 505 -8.21 16.33 -8.72
N VAL A 506 -9.50 16.00 -8.62
CA VAL A 506 -10.02 14.64 -8.76
C VAL A 506 -10.80 14.58 -10.06
N ALA A 507 -10.28 13.84 -11.04
CA ALA A 507 -10.99 13.55 -12.27
C ALA A 507 -11.77 12.24 -12.12
N VAL A 508 -13.05 12.26 -12.45
CA VAL A 508 -13.96 11.14 -12.21
C VAL A 508 -14.60 10.73 -13.54
N ASP A 509 -14.58 9.45 -13.87
CA ASP A 509 -15.43 8.94 -14.95
C ASP A 509 -16.90 9.06 -14.56
N LYS A 510 -17.77 9.22 -15.55
CA LYS A 510 -19.21 9.34 -15.29
C LYS A 510 -19.84 7.98 -14.98
N THR A 511 -19.76 7.07 -15.98
CA THR A 511 -20.55 5.83 -16.02
C THR A 511 -20.04 4.80 -15.02
N GLY A 512 -20.93 4.25 -14.19
CA GLY A 512 -20.56 3.28 -13.15
C GLY A 512 -19.85 3.90 -11.92
N THR A 513 -19.30 5.11 -12.07
CA THR A 513 -18.58 5.84 -11.02
C THR A 513 -19.46 6.89 -10.34
N LEU A 514 -19.90 7.93 -11.07
CA LEU A 514 -20.87 8.93 -10.56
C LEU A 514 -22.31 8.41 -10.61
N THR A 515 -22.58 7.49 -11.55
CA THR A 515 -23.88 6.92 -11.85
C THR A 515 -23.89 5.42 -11.55
N GLU A 516 -25.10 4.81 -11.56
CA GLU A 516 -25.28 3.37 -11.28
C GLU A 516 -24.63 2.46 -12.34
N GLY A 517 -24.37 2.99 -13.55
CA GLY A 517 -23.92 2.21 -14.72
C GLY A 517 -25.02 1.32 -15.30
N LYS A 518 -26.25 1.53 -14.87
CA LYS A 518 -27.43 0.80 -15.31
C LYS A 518 -28.47 1.78 -15.84
N PRO A 519 -28.44 2.09 -17.15
CA PRO A 519 -29.47 2.93 -17.76
C PRO A 519 -30.86 2.42 -17.47
N THR A 520 -31.80 3.33 -17.19
CA THR A 520 -33.21 3.02 -16.97
C THR A 520 -34.08 3.87 -17.88
N LEU A 521 -35.24 3.33 -18.30
CA LEU A 521 -36.26 4.11 -19.02
C LEU A 521 -36.92 5.07 -18.03
N THR A 522 -36.70 6.38 -18.19
CA THR A 522 -37.18 7.41 -17.26
C THR A 522 -38.43 8.13 -17.75
N ASP A 523 -38.55 8.32 -19.06
CA ASP A 523 -39.67 9.05 -19.65
C ASP A 523 -40.16 8.35 -20.92
N PHE A 524 -41.47 8.35 -21.09
CA PHE A 524 -42.13 7.76 -22.23
C PHE A 524 -43.37 8.60 -22.63
N ASN A 525 -43.22 9.43 -23.65
CA ASN A 525 -44.25 10.34 -24.11
C ASN A 525 -44.73 9.91 -25.50
N VAL A 526 -46.01 9.59 -25.64
CA VAL A 526 -46.61 9.14 -26.90
C VAL A 526 -47.33 10.26 -27.61
N GLN A 527 -47.32 10.21 -28.93
CA GLN A 527 -48.09 11.11 -29.79
C GLN A 527 -49.57 10.76 -29.74
N SER A 528 -50.42 11.77 -29.91
CA SER A 528 -51.86 11.55 -30.00
C SER A 528 -52.23 10.53 -31.12
N GLY A 529 -52.99 9.48 -30.76
CA GLY A 529 -53.34 8.41 -31.69
C GLY A 529 -52.61 7.08 -31.43
N PHE A 530 -51.60 7.07 -30.55
CA PHE A 530 -50.84 5.86 -30.13
C PHE A 530 -51.13 5.52 -28.67
N GLU A 531 -51.14 4.22 -28.37
CA GLU A 531 -51.31 3.75 -26.97
C GLU A 531 -49.93 3.40 -26.39
N ARG A 532 -49.66 3.87 -25.15
CA ARG A 532 -48.35 3.75 -24.50
C ARG A 532 -47.90 2.27 -24.39
N ASN A 533 -48.74 1.38 -23.96
CA ASN A 533 -48.35 -0.01 -23.73
C ASN A 533 -48.12 -0.74 -25.07
N GLN A 534 -48.86 -0.39 -26.11
CA GLN A 534 -48.65 -0.95 -27.44
C GLN A 534 -47.29 -0.46 -28.04
N VAL A 535 -47.00 0.84 -27.93
CA VAL A 535 -45.74 1.38 -28.41
C VAL A 535 -44.54 0.84 -27.64
N LEU A 536 -44.65 0.73 -26.29
CA LEU A 536 -43.59 0.16 -25.44
C LEU A 536 -43.33 -1.31 -25.81
N THR A 537 -44.39 -2.11 -26.02
CA THR A 537 -44.26 -3.50 -26.45
C THR A 537 -43.53 -3.63 -27.78
N LEU A 538 -43.87 -2.79 -28.78
CA LEU A 538 -43.21 -2.79 -30.09
C LEU A 538 -41.74 -2.40 -29.97
N VAL A 539 -41.44 -1.31 -29.23
CA VAL A 539 -40.10 -0.81 -29.01
C VAL A 539 -39.23 -1.84 -28.28
N ALA A 540 -39.72 -2.39 -27.19
CA ALA A 540 -39.03 -3.40 -26.41
C ALA A 540 -38.76 -4.69 -27.19
N SER A 541 -39.72 -5.09 -28.08
CA SER A 541 -39.52 -6.24 -28.95
C SER A 541 -38.37 -6.04 -29.93
N VAL A 542 -38.26 -4.82 -30.57
CA VAL A 542 -37.14 -4.47 -31.45
C VAL A 542 -35.82 -4.43 -30.65
N GLU A 543 -35.82 -3.75 -29.50
CA GLU A 543 -34.63 -3.56 -28.67
C GLU A 543 -34.13 -4.88 -28.06
N ALA A 544 -34.98 -5.88 -27.84
CA ALA A 544 -34.57 -7.23 -27.43
C ALA A 544 -33.62 -7.95 -28.40
N LYS A 545 -33.41 -7.40 -29.62
CA LYS A 545 -32.43 -7.88 -30.58
C LYS A 545 -31.12 -7.10 -30.59
N SER A 546 -31.03 -6.04 -29.77
CA SER A 546 -29.87 -5.17 -29.64
C SER A 546 -29.10 -5.49 -28.34
N GLU A 547 -27.78 -5.51 -28.40
CA GLU A 547 -26.90 -5.66 -27.23
C GLU A 547 -26.56 -4.32 -26.53
N HIS A 548 -27.16 -3.22 -27.01
CA HIS A 548 -26.87 -1.91 -26.46
C HIS A 548 -27.46 -1.73 -25.04
N PRO A 549 -26.76 -1.09 -24.08
CA PRO A 549 -27.27 -0.89 -22.70
C PRO A 549 -28.62 -0.16 -22.64
N ILE A 550 -28.86 0.78 -23.56
CA ILE A 550 -30.16 1.47 -23.70
C ILE A 550 -31.27 0.49 -24.06
N ALA A 551 -30.98 -0.46 -24.92
CA ALA A 551 -31.94 -1.49 -25.33
C ALA A 551 -32.37 -2.34 -24.15
N LEU A 552 -31.40 -2.79 -23.33
CA LEU A 552 -31.69 -3.58 -22.15
C LEU A 552 -32.60 -2.82 -21.17
N ALA A 553 -32.37 -1.52 -20.96
CA ALA A 553 -33.20 -0.67 -20.09
C ALA A 553 -34.67 -0.61 -20.56
N ILE A 554 -34.90 -0.54 -21.85
CA ILE A 554 -36.23 -0.50 -22.43
C ILE A 554 -36.94 -1.86 -22.31
N VAL A 555 -36.20 -2.96 -22.55
CA VAL A 555 -36.70 -4.32 -22.39
C VAL A 555 -37.10 -4.59 -20.94
N GLN A 556 -36.24 -4.26 -19.98
CA GLN A 556 -36.51 -4.42 -18.54
C GLN A 556 -37.72 -3.59 -18.11
N ALA A 557 -37.89 -2.38 -18.64
CA ALA A 557 -39.10 -1.58 -18.36
C ALA A 557 -40.38 -2.27 -18.83
N ALA A 558 -40.39 -2.82 -20.05
CA ALA A 558 -41.55 -3.55 -20.56
C ALA A 558 -41.84 -4.82 -19.77
N GLU A 559 -40.81 -5.59 -19.39
CA GLU A 559 -40.96 -6.79 -18.56
C GLU A 559 -41.50 -6.46 -17.15
N SER A 560 -41.02 -5.36 -16.53
CA SER A 560 -41.51 -4.91 -15.22
C SER A 560 -43.00 -4.49 -15.24
N GLU A 561 -43.48 -4.02 -16.39
CA GLU A 561 -44.88 -3.68 -16.63
C GLU A 561 -45.70 -4.92 -17.07
N GLY A 562 -45.10 -6.12 -17.11
CA GLY A 562 -45.77 -7.37 -17.49
C GLY A 562 -46.13 -7.48 -18.97
N LEU A 563 -45.46 -6.73 -19.84
CA LEU A 563 -45.70 -6.75 -21.27
C LEU A 563 -44.96 -7.92 -21.94
N ASN A 564 -45.63 -8.68 -22.79
CA ASN A 564 -45.03 -9.79 -23.53
C ASN A 564 -44.40 -9.31 -24.81
N LEU A 565 -43.13 -9.65 -25.06
CA LEU A 565 -42.43 -9.30 -26.29
C LEU A 565 -42.99 -10.05 -27.53
N LEU A 566 -43.03 -9.37 -28.66
CA LEU A 566 -43.58 -9.91 -29.89
C LEU A 566 -42.46 -10.43 -30.84
N PRO A 567 -42.72 -11.34 -31.76
CA PRO A 567 -41.77 -11.82 -32.72
C PRO A 567 -41.32 -10.67 -33.69
N VAL A 568 -40.00 -10.57 -33.88
CA VAL A 568 -39.35 -9.53 -34.70
C VAL A 568 -38.80 -10.16 -35.98
N THR A 569 -39.06 -9.52 -37.05
CA THR A 569 -38.50 -9.84 -38.37
C THR A 569 -37.75 -8.66 -38.96
N ALA A 570 -36.89 -8.89 -39.94
CA ALA A 570 -36.14 -7.86 -40.68
C ALA A 570 -35.40 -6.84 -39.79
N PHE A 571 -34.75 -7.31 -38.71
CA PHE A 571 -33.94 -6.44 -37.83
C PHE A 571 -32.71 -5.92 -38.56
N ASN A 572 -32.50 -4.62 -38.50
CA ASN A 572 -31.36 -3.92 -39.07
C ASN A 572 -30.83 -2.84 -38.10
N SER A 573 -29.52 -2.85 -37.80
CA SER A 573 -28.88 -1.84 -36.98
C SER A 573 -28.07 -0.89 -37.86
N ILE A 574 -28.40 0.40 -37.80
CA ILE A 574 -27.75 1.47 -38.55
C ILE A 574 -26.73 2.17 -37.66
N THR A 575 -25.48 1.84 -37.82
CA THR A 575 -24.40 2.31 -36.97
C THR A 575 -24.44 3.83 -36.79
N GLY A 576 -24.51 4.27 -35.52
CA GLY A 576 -24.51 5.68 -35.13
C GLY A 576 -25.81 6.45 -35.43
N SER A 577 -26.87 5.82 -35.91
CA SER A 577 -28.15 6.47 -36.21
C SER A 577 -29.32 5.89 -35.44
N GLY A 578 -29.53 4.58 -35.50
CA GLY A 578 -30.65 3.93 -34.86
C GLY A 578 -30.83 2.47 -35.27
N ILE A 579 -31.97 1.90 -34.96
CA ILE A 579 -32.37 0.55 -35.35
C ILE A 579 -33.73 0.54 -36.02
N GLU A 580 -33.94 -0.41 -36.92
CA GLU A 580 -35.24 -0.65 -37.54
C GLU A 580 -35.57 -2.14 -37.59
N ALA A 581 -36.85 -2.46 -37.47
CA ALA A 581 -37.32 -3.83 -37.56
C ALA A 581 -38.80 -3.85 -37.94
N GLU A 582 -39.29 -5.03 -38.35
CA GLU A 582 -40.70 -5.29 -38.55
C GLU A 582 -41.23 -6.16 -37.41
N VAL A 583 -42.28 -5.70 -36.71
CA VAL A 583 -42.97 -6.38 -35.60
C VAL A 583 -44.43 -6.45 -35.88
N SER A 584 -44.97 -7.68 -35.99
CA SER A 584 -46.40 -7.91 -36.32
C SER A 584 -46.87 -7.19 -37.56
N GLY A 585 -46.03 -7.04 -38.57
CA GLY A 585 -46.35 -6.37 -39.86
C GLY A 585 -46.26 -4.84 -39.84
N GLN A 586 -45.82 -4.24 -38.73
CA GLN A 586 -45.58 -2.81 -38.59
C GLN A 586 -44.06 -2.52 -38.64
N LYS A 587 -43.65 -1.52 -39.37
CA LYS A 587 -42.24 -1.09 -39.43
C LYS A 587 -41.96 -0.13 -38.26
N VAL A 588 -41.10 -0.58 -37.33
CA VAL A 588 -40.70 0.19 -36.15
C VAL A 588 -39.28 0.68 -36.35
N GLN A 589 -39.04 1.96 -36.14
CA GLN A 589 -37.73 2.63 -36.27
C GLN A 589 -37.46 3.45 -35.00
N ILE A 590 -36.27 3.26 -34.41
CA ILE A 590 -35.89 3.87 -33.13
C ILE A 590 -34.51 4.51 -33.28
N GLY A 591 -34.36 5.76 -32.89
CA GLY A 591 -33.07 6.42 -32.95
C GLY A 591 -33.06 7.88 -32.53
N ALA A 592 -31.92 8.54 -32.72
CA ALA A 592 -31.74 9.95 -32.43
C ALA A 592 -32.48 10.85 -33.45
N ASP A 593 -32.62 12.13 -33.12
CA ASP A 593 -33.24 13.15 -33.98
C ASP A 593 -32.72 13.13 -35.42
N ARG A 594 -31.41 13.06 -35.62
CA ARG A 594 -30.78 12.96 -36.92
C ARG A 594 -31.27 11.77 -37.78
N TYR A 595 -31.61 10.67 -37.11
CA TYR A 595 -32.16 9.48 -37.82
C TYR A 595 -33.57 9.75 -38.28
N MET A 596 -34.42 10.40 -37.51
CA MET A 596 -35.78 10.80 -37.93
C MET A 596 -35.75 11.78 -39.11
N HIS A 597 -34.82 12.74 -39.09
CA HIS A 597 -34.61 13.65 -40.22
C HIS A 597 -34.16 12.93 -41.50
N GLN A 598 -33.29 11.88 -41.38
CA GLN A 598 -32.92 11.05 -42.55
C GLN A 598 -34.11 10.28 -43.12
N LEU A 599 -35.09 9.91 -42.29
CA LEU A 599 -36.32 9.28 -42.69
C LEU A 599 -37.35 10.28 -43.26
N GLY A 600 -37.06 11.58 -43.23
CA GLY A 600 -37.96 12.64 -43.66
C GLY A 600 -39.10 12.94 -42.68
N LEU A 601 -38.97 12.54 -41.43
CA LEU A 601 -39.96 12.75 -40.38
C LEU A 601 -39.74 14.09 -39.68
N ASP A 602 -40.82 14.81 -39.39
CA ASP A 602 -40.79 16.06 -38.65
C ASP A 602 -40.85 15.77 -37.15
N THR A 603 -39.81 16.19 -36.42
CA THR A 603 -39.67 15.99 -34.97
C THR A 603 -40.17 17.21 -34.15
N ASN A 604 -40.69 18.23 -34.78
CA ASN A 604 -41.11 19.50 -34.12
C ASN A 604 -42.14 19.29 -33.00
N SER A 605 -43.01 18.27 -33.10
CA SER A 605 -44.00 17.97 -32.08
C SER A 605 -43.39 17.59 -30.71
N PHE A 606 -42.17 17.05 -30.71
CA PHE A 606 -41.44 16.68 -29.49
C PHE A 606 -40.25 17.59 -29.16
N GLN A 607 -39.99 18.64 -29.95
CA GLN A 607 -38.78 19.47 -29.77
C GLN A 607 -38.68 20.09 -28.38
N ALA A 608 -39.79 20.58 -27.83
CA ALA A 608 -39.82 21.16 -26.48
C ALA A 608 -39.53 20.12 -25.41
N ILE A 609 -40.07 18.88 -25.54
CA ILE A 609 -39.86 17.76 -24.65
C ILE A 609 -38.42 17.28 -24.77
N ALA A 610 -37.88 17.17 -25.96
CA ALA A 610 -36.50 16.75 -26.20
C ALA A 610 -35.49 17.76 -25.59
N ALA A 611 -35.73 19.06 -25.71
CA ALA A 611 -34.92 20.08 -25.09
C ALA A 611 -34.94 19.98 -23.57
N GLN A 612 -36.13 19.80 -22.97
CA GLN A 612 -36.29 19.60 -21.53
C GLN A 612 -35.56 18.33 -21.05
N LEU A 613 -35.73 17.21 -21.73
CA LEU A 613 -35.05 15.96 -21.39
C LEU A 613 -33.53 16.11 -21.48
N GLY A 614 -33.01 16.84 -22.50
CA GLY A 614 -31.61 17.17 -22.62
C GLY A 614 -31.09 18.05 -21.47
N GLU A 615 -31.87 19.07 -21.02
CA GLU A 615 -31.54 19.90 -19.86
C GLU A 615 -31.56 19.10 -18.54
N GLU A 616 -32.35 18.04 -18.48
CA GLU A 616 -32.38 17.11 -17.35
C GLU A 616 -31.23 16.08 -17.37
N GLY A 617 -30.40 16.06 -18.41
CA GLY A 617 -29.28 15.13 -18.56
C GLY A 617 -29.69 13.75 -19.06
N LYS A 618 -30.87 13.62 -19.67
CA LYS A 618 -31.43 12.41 -20.25
C LYS A 618 -31.15 12.33 -21.74
N THR A 619 -31.03 11.11 -22.28
CA THR A 619 -30.84 10.90 -23.72
C THR A 619 -32.19 10.63 -24.41
N PRO A 620 -32.70 11.57 -25.21
CA PRO A 620 -33.95 11.38 -25.90
C PRO A 620 -33.76 10.48 -27.12
N LEU A 621 -34.66 9.54 -27.34
CA LEU A 621 -34.78 8.70 -28.53
C LEU A 621 -36.17 8.82 -29.08
N TYR A 622 -36.27 8.90 -30.38
CA TYR A 622 -37.52 8.99 -31.10
C TYR A 622 -37.94 7.62 -31.63
N VAL A 623 -39.22 7.38 -31.64
CA VAL A 623 -39.84 6.17 -32.14
C VAL A 623 -40.77 6.53 -33.30
N ALA A 624 -40.59 5.90 -34.46
CA ALA A 624 -41.50 5.97 -35.60
C ALA A 624 -42.08 4.59 -35.88
N ILE A 625 -43.38 4.54 -36.18
CA ILE A 625 -44.11 3.36 -36.56
C ILE A 625 -44.81 3.67 -37.91
N ASP A 626 -44.57 2.82 -38.92
CA ASP A 626 -45.12 2.98 -40.26
C ASP A 626 -44.97 4.39 -40.83
N GLN A 627 -43.74 4.97 -40.70
CA GLN A 627 -43.38 6.34 -41.13
C GLN A 627 -44.17 7.47 -40.40
N GLN A 628 -44.74 7.20 -39.26
CA GLN A 628 -45.36 8.22 -38.42
C GLN A 628 -44.61 8.32 -37.09
N LEU A 629 -44.33 9.51 -36.60
CA LEU A 629 -43.70 9.73 -35.30
C LEU A 629 -44.67 9.32 -34.20
N ALA A 630 -44.31 8.27 -33.43
CA ALA A 630 -45.19 7.65 -32.47
C ALA A 630 -44.89 8.07 -31.00
N ALA A 631 -43.60 8.20 -30.64
CA ALA A 631 -43.20 8.54 -29.30
C ALA A 631 -41.82 9.18 -29.23
N ILE A 632 -41.55 9.84 -28.11
CA ILE A 632 -40.21 10.16 -27.61
C ILE A 632 -40.01 9.45 -26.26
N ILE A 633 -38.92 8.77 -26.13
CA ILE A 633 -38.52 8.04 -24.93
C ILE A 633 -37.21 8.59 -24.42
N ALA A 634 -37.00 8.56 -23.12
CA ALA A 634 -35.72 8.96 -22.56
C ALA A 634 -35.16 7.86 -21.66
N VAL A 635 -33.87 7.64 -21.79
CA VAL A 635 -33.08 6.74 -20.97
C VAL A 635 -32.02 7.55 -20.29
N ALA A 636 -31.88 7.36 -18.99
CA ALA A 636 -30.83 7.98 -18.19
C ALA A 636 -30.20 6.95 -17.26
N ASP A 637 -28.91 7.16 -17.02
CA ASP A 637 -28.18 6.41 -15.99
C ASP A 637 -28.26 7.22 -14.68
N PRO A 638 -28.97 6.73 -13.65
CA PRO A 638 -29.24 7.48 -12.43
C PRO A 638 -27.96 7.77 -11.66
N ILE A 639 -27.87 8.98 -11.12
CA ILE A 639 -26.77 9.40 -10.25
C ILE A 639 -26.88 8.61 -8.93
N LYS A 640 -25.78 8.00 -8.46
CA LYS A 640 -25.75 7.34 -7.16
C LYS A 640 -26.06 8.34 -6.05
N GLU A 641 -26.88 7.96 -5.10
CA GLU A 641 -27.28 8.81 -3.96
C GLU A 641 -26.05 9.30 -3.17
N THR A 642 -25.02 8.46 -3.07
CA THR A 642 -23.77 8.76 -2.36
C THR A 642 -22.88 9.78 -3.04
N THR A 643 -23.09 10.05 -4.33
CA THR A 643 -22.24 10.95 -5.14
C THR A 643 -22.27 12.39 -4.65
N TYR A 644 -23.44 12.91 -4.27
CA TYR A 644 -23.61 14.29 -3.79
C TYR A 644 -22.74 14.56 -2.56
N ALA A 645 -22.81 13.68 -1.55
CA ALA A 645 -22.04 13.82 -0.31
C ALA A 645 -20.53 13.68 -0.56
N ALA A 646 -20.13 12.81 -1.50
CA ALA A 646 -18.74 12.62 -1.85
C ALA A 646 -18.13 13.86 -2.52
N ILE A 647 -18.83 14.48 -3.48
CA ILE A 647 -18.34 15.70 -4.17
C ILE A 647 -18.27 16.88 -3.19
N GLU A 648 -19.28 17.07 -2.34
CA GLU A 648 -19.24 18.10 -1.29
C GLU A 648 -18.04 17.90 -0.35
N ALA A 649 -17.74 16.67 0.03
CA ALA A 649 -16.60 16.36 0.88
C ALA A 649 -15.25 16.64 0.17
N LEU A 650 -15.15 16.38 -1.14
CA LEU A 650 -13.97 16.72 -1.94
C LEU A 650 -13.73 18.24 -1.97
N HIS A 651 -14.78 19.02 -2.17
CA HIS A 651 -14.70 20.49 -2.10
C HIS A 651 -14.29 20.99 -0.71
N LYS A 652 -14.84 20.40 0.37
CA LYS A 652 -14.42 20.70 1.76
C LYS A 652 -12.95 20.39 2.02
N LEU A 653 -12.39 19.40 1.32
CA LEU A 653 -10.96 19.08 1.37
C LEU A 653 -10.09 20.03 0.52
N GLY A 654 -10.71 20.99 -0.19
CA GLY A 654 -10.03 21.99 -1.03
C GLY A 654 -9.63 21.48 -2.41
N LEU A 655 -10.30 20.43 -2.92
CA LEU A 655 -10.01 19.81 -4.20
C LEU A 655 -11.00 20.30 -5.26
N LYS A 656 -10.53 20.39 -6.51
CA LYS A 656 -11.39 20.56 -7.66
C LYS A 656 -11.86 19.21 -8.16
N VAL A 657 -13.07 19.16 -8.70
CA VAL A 657 -13.64 17.95 -9.27
C VAL A 657 -13.84 18.16 -10.78
N ALA A 658 -13.28 17.25 -11.58
CA ALA A 658 -13.45 17.23 -13.03
C ALA A 658 -14.21 15.95 -13.44
N MET A 659 -15.18 16.06 -14.33
CA MET A 659 -15.87 14.91 -14.90
C MET A 659 -15.36 14.65 -16.33
N ILE A 660 -15.02 13.41 -16.61
CA ILE A 660 -14.63 12.94 -17.95
C ILE A 660 -15.73 11.98 -18.44
N THR A 661 -16.28 12.21 -19.63
CA THR A 661 -17.36 11.38 -20.16
C THR A 661 -17.36 11.34 -21.69
N GLY A 662 -17.83 10.22 -22.25
CA GLY A 662 -18.13 10.10 -23.69
C GLY A 662 -19.46 10.70 -24.09
N ASP A 663 -20.29 11.15 -23.16
CA ASP A 663 -21.59 11.78 -23.45
C ASP A 663 -21.45 13.09 -24.23
N ASN A 664 -22.52 13.49 -24.84
CA ASN A 664 -22.60 14.82 -25.47
C ASN A 664 -22.48 15.93 -24.39
N ARG A 665 -22.00 17.08 -24.82
CA ARG A 665 -21.71 18.23 -23.97
C ARG A 665 -22.91 18.71 -23.13
N HIS A 666 -24.14 18.71 -23.70
CA HIS A 666 -25.34 19.18 -23.01
C HIS A 666 -25.70 18.29 -21.83
N THR A 667 -25.74 16.96 -22.05
CA THR A 667 -26.00 15.97 -20.99
C THR A 667 -24.92 16.04 -19.89
N ALA A 668 -23.66 16.13 -20.28
CA ALA A 668 -22.54 16.24 -19.34
C ALA A 668 -22.64 17.52 -18.47
N GLN A 669 -22.94 18.67 -19.07
CA GLN A 669 -23.12 19.92 -18.36
C GLN A 669 -24.31 19.91 -17.41
N ALA A 670 -25.43 19.26 -17.78
CA ALA A 670 -26.60 19.11 -16.93
C ALA A 670 -26.28 18.32 -15.65
N ILE A 671 -25.57 17.21 -15.78
CA ILE A 671 -25.10 16.38 -14.65
C ILE A 671 -24.12 17.17 -13.78
N ALA A 672 -23.14 17.82 -14.40
CA ALA A 672 -22.15 18.61 -13.68
C ALA A 672 -22.77 19.75 -12.86
N LYS A 673 -23.77 20.44 -13.41
CA LYS A 673 -24.54 21.47 -12.71
C LYS A 673 -25.27 20.92 -11.50
N LYS A 674 -25.91 19.74 -11.61
CA LYS A 674 -26.60 19.06 -10.50
C LYS A 674 -25.64 18.66 -9.40
N LEU A 675 -24.43 18.23 -9.75
CA LEU A 675 -23.40 17.75 -8.82
C LEU A 675 -22.41 18.83 -8.37
N ASN A 676 -22.54 20.07 -8.88
CA ASN A 676 -21.59 21.16 -8.62
C ASN A 676 -20.14 20.81 -9.00
N ILE A 677 -19.94 20.15 -10.15
CA ILE A 677 -18.62 19.78 -10.68
C ILE A 677 -17.95 21.01 -11.31
N ASP A 678 -16.65 21.22 -11.03
CA ASP A 678 -15.88 22.41 -11.46
C ASP A 678 -15.52 22.39 -12.96
N GLU A 679 -15.19 21.24 -13.52
CA GLU A 679 -14.70 21.07 -14.89
C GLU A 679 -15.39 19.90 -15.59
N VAL A 680 -15.73 20.08 -16.86
CA VAL A 680 -16.39 19.01 -17.67
C VAL A 680 -15.66 18.82 -18.98
N VAL A 681 -15.17 17.60 -19.21
CA VAL A 681 -14.62 17.18 -20.50
C VAL A 681 -15.55 16.13 -21.08
N ALA A 682 -16.36 16.56 -22.02
CA ALA A 682 -17.36 15.72 -22.70
C ALA A 682 -16.85 15.22 -24.05
N GLU A 683 -17.58 14.26 -24.64
CA GLU A 683 -17.31 13.69 -25.98
C GLU A 683 -15.93 13.03 -26.10
N VAL A 684 -15.42 12.49 -24.98
CA VAL A 684 -14.11 11.85 -24.89
C VAL A 684 -14.23 10.37 -25.29
N LEU A 685 -13.56 9.98 -26.36
CA LEU A 685 -13.43 8.57 -26.72
C LEU A 685 -12.54 7.82 -25.73
N PRO A 686 -12.68 6.50 -25.56
CA PRO A 686 -11.86 5.72 -24.61
C PRO A 686 -10.36 5.96 -24.78
N GLU A 687 -9.85 6.03 -25.99
CA GLU A 687 -8.44 6.32 -26.30
C GLU A 687 -8.01 7.75 -25.92
N GLY A 688 -8.94 8.71 -25.93
CA GLY A 688 -8.72 10.12 -25.58
C GLY A 688 -8.67 10.42 -24.07
N LYS A 689 -9.09 9.48 -23.19
CA LYS A 689 -9.10 9.69 -21.74
C LYS A 689 -7.69 9.96 -21.19
N VAL A 690 -6.67 9.28 -21.70
CA VAL A 690 -5.26 9.47 -21.33
C VAL A 690 -4.78 10.89 -21.61
N ASP A 691 -5.09 11.42 -22.79
CA ASP A 691 -4.68 12.78 -23.17
C ASP A 691 -5.44 13.83 -22.37
N THR A 692 -6.71 13.57 -22.05
CA THR A 692 -7.51 14.41 -21.16
C THR A 692 -6.91 14.48 -19.76
N VAL A 693 -6.51 13.33 -19.19
CA VAL A 693 -5.81 13.26 -17.89
C VAL A 693 -4.52 14.09 -17.93
N ARG A 694 -3.70 13.95 -18.99
CA ARG A 694 -2.47 14.75 -19.17
C ARG A 694 -2.75 16.26 -19.27
N GLN A 695 -3.83 16.65 -19.93
CA GLN A 695 -4.24 18.05 -20.05
C GLN A 695 -4.62 18.61 -18.67
N LEU A 696 -5.45 17.91 -17.92
CA LEU A 696 -5.86 18.30 -16.57
C LEU A 696 -4.67 18.35 -15.60
N GLN A 697 -3.70 17.40 -15.71
CA GLN A 697 -2.45 17.44 -14.93
C GLN A 697 -1.63 18.72 -15.23
N LYS A 698 -1.54 19.13 -16.49
CA LYS A 698 -0.85 20.39 -16.87
C LYS A 698 -1.56 21.63 -16.35
N GLN A 699 -2.89 21.61 -16.30
CA GLN A 699 -3.71 22.74 -15.90
C GLN A 699 -3.78 22.91 -14.37
N TYR A 700 -3.95 21.82 -13.63
CA TYR A 700 -4.22 21.82 -12.19
C TYR A 700 -3.10 21.26 -11.32
N GLY A 701 -2.09 20.60 -11.89
CA GLY A 701 -1.03 19.92 -11.15
C GLY A 701 -1.35 18.46 -10.83
N ARG A 702 -1.11 18.02 -9.60
CA ARG A 702 -1.32 16.60 -9.20
C ARG A 702 -2.78 16.18 -9.32
N LEU A 703 -3.01 15.10 -10.05
CA LEU A 703 -4.33 14.60 -10.39
C LEU A 703 -4.55 13.18 -9.85
N ALA A 704 -5.68 12.99 -9.17
CA ALA A 704 -6.22 11.67 -8.88
C ALA A 704 -7.32 11.35 -9.91
N PHE A 705 -7.24 10.18 -10.55
CA PHE A 705 -8.28 9.72 -11.47
C PHE A 705 -9.08 8.58 -10.85
N VAL A 706 -10.40 8.64 -10.99
CA VAL A 706 -11.35 7.67 -10.43
C VAL A 706 -12.14 7.02 -11.55
N GLY A 707 -12.12 5.69 -11.64
CA GLY A 707 -12.86 4.93 -12.65
C GLY A 707 -13.15 3.50 -12.17
N ASP A 708 -13.99 2.75 -12.91
CA ASP A 708 -14.44 1.40 -12.57
C ASP A 708 -14.18 0.35 -13.64
N GLY A 709 -13.93 0.77 -14.89
CA GLY A 709 -13.94 -0.09 -16.06
C GLY A 709 -12.57 -0.43 -16.67
N ILE A 710 -12.59 -1.45 -17.53
CA ILE A 710 -11.44 -1.82 -18.39
C ILE A 710 -10.98 -0.63 -19.24
N ASN A 711 -11.93 0.17 -19.71
CA ASN A 711 -11.67 1.35 -20.53
C ASN A 711 -10.91 2.46 -19.78
N ASP A 712 -10.94 2.44 -18.46
CA ASP A 712 -10.28 3.41 -17.58
C ASP A 712 -8.86 3.02 -17.18
N ALA A 713 -8.47 1.76 -17.39
CA ALA A 713 -7.16 1.26 -16.96
C ALA A 713 -5.98 2.10 -17.50
N PRO A 714 -5.96 2.55 -18.77
CA PRO A 714 -4.89 3.44 -19.26
C PRO A 714 -4.89 4.82 -18.58
N ALA A 715 -6.07 5.36 -18.24
CA ALA A 715 -6.22 6.65 -17.56
C ALA A 715 -5.84 6.54 -16.08
N LEU A 716 -6.22 5.44 -15.39
CA LEU A 716 -5.79 5.09 -14.03
C LEU A 716 -4.27 5.02 -13.93
N ALA A 717 -3.62 4.34 -14.88
CA ALA A 717 -2.17 4.20 -14.92
C ALA A 717 -1.44 5.52 -15.27
N GLN A 718 -2.08 6.43 -16.02
CA GLN A 718 -1.51 7.73 -16.43
C GLN A 718 -1.59 8.77 -15.31
N ALA A 719 -2.62 8.72 -14.47
CA ALA A 719 -2.82 9.66 -13.37
C ALA A 719 -1.66 9.63 -12.36
N ASP A 720 -1.48 10.69 -11.56
CA ASP A 720 -0.54 10.67 -10.44
C ASP A 720 -0.95 9.63 -9.39
N VAL A 721 -2.27 9.43 -9.21
CA VAL A 721 -2.85 8.34 -8.42
C VAL A 721 -4.14 7.87 -9.10
N GLY A 722 -4.18 6.59 -9.47
CA GLY A 722 -5.38 5.93 -9.96
C GLY A 722 -6.18 5.29 -8.82
N LEU A 723 -7.49 5.56 -8.75
CA LEU A 723 -8.41 4.95 -7.80
C LEU A 723 -9.46 4.12 -8.56
N ALA A 724 -9.49 2.81 -8.34
CA ALA A 724 -10.53 1.94 -8.88
C ALA A 724 -11.69 1.82 -7.88
N ILE A 725 -12.94 1.96 -8.37
CA ILE A 725 -14.15 1.81 -7.56
C ILE A 725 -14.73 0.41 -7.72
N GLY A 726 -15.12 -0.19 -6.57
CA GLY A 726 -15.91 -1.39 -6.49
C GLY A 726 -15.14 -2.67 -6.82
N THR A 727 -15.90 -3.72 -7.06
CA THR A 727 -15.44 -4.99 -7.62
C THR A 727 -15.20 -4.86 -9.13
N GLY A 728 -14.55 -3.76 -9.53
CA GLY A 728 -14.21 -3.49 -10.92
C GLY A 728 -13.48 -4.68 -11.57
N THR A 729 -13.33 -4.65 -12.87
CA THR A 729 -12.62 -5.70 -13.59
C THR A 729 -11.21 -5.86 -13.04
N ASP A 730 -10.69 -7.07 -13.01
CA ASP A 730 -9.33 -7.38 -12.55
C ASP A 730 -8.29 -6.44 -13.18
N VAL A 731 -8.51 -6.04 -14.44
CA VAL A 731 -7.64 -5.11 -15.19
C VAL A 731 -7.64 -3.70 -14.58
N ALA A 732 -8.80 -3.17 -14.16
CA ALA A 732 -8.87 -1.85 -13.51
C ALA A 732 -8.22 -1.87 -12.12
N ILE A 733 -8.45 -2.96 -11.36
CA ILE A 733 -7.81 -3.18 -10.06
C ILE A 733 -6.29 -3.27 -10.21
N GLU A 734 -5.79 -3.95 -11.24
CA GLU A 734 -4.35 -4.05 -11.51
C GLU A 734 -3.71 -2.73 -11.94
N ALA A 735 -4.44 -1.88 -12.64
CA ALA A 735 -3.95 -0.58 -13.11
C ALA A 735 -3.97 0.49 -12.00
N ALA A 736 -4.83 0.35 -10.98
CA ALA A 736 -5.02 1.35 -9.93
C ALA A 736 -3.93 1.28 -8.84
N ASP A 737 -3.68 2.42 -8.19
CA ASP A 737 -2.81 2.54 -7.02
C ASP A 737 -3.60 2.37 -5.70
N VAL A 738 -4.88 2.71 -5.72
CA VAL A 738 -5.82 2.58 -4.61
C VAL A 738 -7.08 1.86 -5.11
N VAL A 739 -7.58 0.90 -4.35
CA VAL A 739 -8.82 0.18 -4.63
C VAL A 739 -9.84 0.50 -3.55
N LEU A 740 -11.01 0.94 -3.96
CA LEU A 740 -12.15 1.24 -3.09
C LEU A 740 -13.11 0.05 -3.14
N MET A 741 -13.20 -0.72 -2.07
CA MET A 741 -13.96 -1.98 -2.04
C MET A 741 -15.48 -1.76 -2.10
N SER A 742 -15.96 -0.61 -1.62
CA SER A 742 -17.35 -0.22 -1.81
C SER A 742 -17.56 0.32 -3.24
N GLY A 743 -18.71 0.03 -3.83
CA GLY A 743 -19.11 0.61 -5.12
C GLY A 743 -19.40 2.12 -5.07
N SER A 744 -19.04 2.79 -3.96
CA SER A 744 -19.41 4.16 -3.62
C SER A 744 -18.26 5.14 -3.82
N LEU A 745 -18.57 6.31 -4.36
CA LEU A 745 -17.63 7.43 -4.48
C LEU A 745 -17.18 7.98 -3.12
N LYS A 746 -17.90 7.70 -2.00
CA LYS A 746 -17.53 8.09 -0.62
C LYS A 746 -16.10 7.65 -0.25
N GLY A 747 -15.65 6.53 -0.79
CA GLY A 747 -14.29 6.03 -0.59
C GLY A 747 -13.20 7.02 -1.00
N VAL A 748 -13.44 7.87 -2.02
CA VAL A 748 -12.43 8.81 -2.55
C VAL A 748 -12.08 9.91 -1.54
N PRO A 749 -13.03 10.72 -1.01
CA PRO A 749 -12.71 11.71 0.02
C PRO A 749 -12.14 11.05 1.29
N ASN A 750 -12.59 9.84 1.65
CA ASN A 750 -12.06 9.10 2.79
C ASN A 750 -10.58 8.71 2.59
N ALA A 751 -10.22 8.21 1.39
CA ALA A 751 -8.85 7.89 1.02
C ALA A 751 -7.93 9.12 1.08
N ILE A 752 -8.38 10.25 0.53
CA ILE A 752 -7.62 11.50 0.52
C ILE A 752 -7.45 12.07 1.93
N ALA A 753 -8.49 12.08 2.74
CA ALA A 753 -8.43 12.56 4.11
C ALA A 753 -7.51 11.69 4.98
N LEU A 754 -7.59 10.37 4.84
CA LEU A 754 -6.71 9.43 5.52
C LEU A 754 -5.25 9.62 5.09
N SER A 755 -4.99 9.80 3.80
CA SER A 755 -3.67 10.11 3.26
C SER A 755 -3.11 11.40 3.89
N LYS A 756 -3.89 12.50 3.89
CA LYS A 756 -3.52 13.78 4.54
C LYS A 756 -3.23 13.60 6.03
N ALA A 757 -4.05 12.82 6.75
CA ALA A 757 -3.87 12.55 8.17
C ALA A 757 -2.59 11.73 8.44
N THR A 758 -2.34 10.68 7.64
CA THR A 758 -1.17 9.82 7.75
C THR A 758 0.12 10.59 7.47
N MET A 759 0.16 11.38 6.39
CA MET A 759 1.34 12.17 6.04
C MET A 759 1.60 13.29 7.06
N ARG A 760 0.56 13.92 7.62
CA ARG A 760 0.71 14.88 8.73
C ARG A 760 1.33 14.19 9.96
N ASN A 761 0.87 13.01 10.28
CA ASN A 761 1.40 12.21 11.39
C ASN A 761 2.88 11.86 11.18
N ILE A 762 3.26 11.41 9.97
CA ILE A 762 4.65 11.13 9.61
C ILE A 762 5.53 12.38 9.79
N ARG A 763 5.08 13.54 9.27
CA ARG A 763 5.83 14.81 9.41
C ARG A 763 6.00 15.21 10.87
N GLN A 764 4.96 15.06 11.70
CA GLN A 764 5.04 15.31 13.14
C GLN A 764 6.05 14.38 13.83
N ASN A 765 5.99 13.09 13.52
CA ASN A 765 6.90 12.10 14.09
C ASN A 765 8.36 12.39 13.71
N LEU A 766 8.62 12.71 12.44
CA LEU A 766 9.95 13.09 11.96
C LEU A 766 10.44 14.38 12.62
N PHE A 767 9.59 15.41 12.69
CA PHE A 767 9.93 16.66 13.35
C PHE A 767 10.40 16.41 14.79
N TRP A 768 9.61 15.69 15.60
CA TRP A 768 9.98 15.41 16.97
C TRP A 768 11.24 14.53 17.09
N ALA A 769 11.40 13.54 16.19
CA ALA A 769 12.58 12.68 16.20
C ALA A 769 13.89 13.45 15.88
N PHE A 770 13.83 14.52 15.07
CA PHE A 770 15.00 15.35 14.72
C PHE A 770 15.25 16.47 15.75
N VAL A 771 14.23 17.26 16.05
CA VAL A 771 14.36 18.47 16.89
C VAL A 771 14.89 18.11 18.27
N TYR A 772 14.41 17.04 18.82
CA TYR A 772 14.84 16.51 20.11
C TYR A 772 16.35 16.23 20.13
N ASN A 773 16.89 15.49 19.14
CA ASN A 773 18.29 15.17 19.07
C ASN A 773 19.14 16.44 18.83
N VAL A 774 18.74 17.30 17.89
CA VAL A 774 19.46 18.54 17.55
C VAL A 774 19.52 19.49 18.76
N ALA A 775 18.44 19.60 19.53
CA ALA A 775 18.39 20.45 20.71
C ALA A 775 19.26 19.93 21.87
N LEU A 776 19.29 18.61 22.08
CA LEU A 776 19.98 18.03 23.22
C LEU A 776 21.45 17.70 23.00
N ILE A 777 21.94 17.57 21.74
CA ILE A 777 23.36 17.35 21.46
C ILE A 777 24.26 18.48 22.02
N PRO A 778 23.95 19.78 21.82
CA PRO A 778 24.75 20.86 22.44
C PRO A 778 24.72 20.82 23.97
N ILE A 779 23.58 20.47 24.58
CA ILE A 779 23.47 20.33 26.04
C ILE A 779 24.31 19.18 26.54
N ALA A 780 24.29 18.04 25.85
CA ALA A 780 25.12 16.87 26.15
C ALA A 780 26.62 17.17 25.96
N ALA A 781 26.97 18.00 24.98
CA ALA A 781 28.33 18.49 24.78
C ALA A 781 28.80 19.48 25.86
N GLY A 782 27.93 19.91 26.77
CA GLY A 782 28.25 20.78 27.91
C GLY A 782 28.06 22.26 27.64
N ALA A 783 27.27 22.67 26.63
CA ALA A 783 27.04 24.09 26.29
C ALA A 783 26.44 24.92 27.48
N LEU A 784 25.73 24.30 28.40
CA LEU A 784 25.17 24.97 29.59
C LEU A 784 26.15 25.07 30.76
N TYR A 785 27.26 24.37 30.73
CA TYR A 785 28.20 24.33 31.86
C TYR A 785 28.83 25.68 32.16
N PRO A 786 29.32 26.45 31.19
CA PRO A 786 29.98 27.75 31.47
C PRO A 786 29.05 28.77 32.13
N ALA A 787 27.73 28.72 31.87
CA ALA A 787 26.75 29.67 32.38
C ALA A 787 26.07 29.17 33.68
N PHE A 788 25.81 27.88 33.80
CA PHE A 788 24.95 27.30 34.82
C PHE A 788 25.61 26.18 35.64
N GLY A 789 26.81 25.72 35.29
CA GLY A 789 27.46 24.58 35.93
C GLY A 789 26.75 23.23 35.73
N VAL A 790 25.80 23.14 34.77
CA VAL A 790 24.95 21.96 34.55
C VAL A 790 25.47 21.11 33.40
N LEU A 791 25.60 19.81 33.65
CA LEU A 791 25.94 18.80 32.61
C LEU A 791 24.81 17.79 32.48
N LEU A 792 24.61 17.28 31.29
CA LEU A 792 23.65 16.22 31.03
C LEU A 792 24.30 14.86 31.30
N SER A 793 23.83 14.17 32.33
CA SER A 793 24.27 12.79 32.60
C SER A 793 23.88 11.85 31.45
N PRO A 794 24.77 10.90 31.05
CA PRO A 794 24.49 9.88 30.04
C PRO A 794 23.22 9.06 30.33
N MET A 795 22.84 8.86 31.58
CA MET A 795 21.63 8.16 31.99
C MET A 795 20.36 8.94 31.64
N PHE A 796 20.33 10.26 31.89
CA PHE A 796 19.20 11.11 31.48
C PHE A 796 19.10 11.18 29.96
N ALA A 797 20.22 11.20 29.23
CA ALA A 797 20.28 11.11 27.79
C ALA A 797 19.63 9.81 27.29
N ALA A 798 19.94 8.66 27.88
CA ALA A 798 19.36 7.36 27.52
C ALA A 798 17.86 7.28 27.86
N GLY A 799 17.43 7.80 29.02
CA GLY A 799 16.03 7.88 29.41
C GLY A 799 15.19 8.71 28.45
N ALA A 800 15.68 9.87 28.10
CA ALA A 800 15.03 10.78 27.18
C ALA A 800 14.92 10.15 25.76
N MET A 801 15.94 9.42 25.30
CA MET A 801 15.92 8.69 24.03
C MET A 801 14.85 7.57 24.05
N ALA A 802 14.72 6.81 25.14
CA ALA A 802 13.69 5.78 25.26
C ALA A 802 12.27 6.38 25.20
N LEU A 803 12.05 7.52 25.87
CA LEU A 803 10.79 8.26 25.85
C LEU A 803 10.44 8.78 24.44
N SER A 804 11.40 9.25 23.66
CA SER A 804 11.19 9.70 22.27
C SER A 804 10.54 8.63 21.42
N SER A 805 10.96 7.38 21.53
CA SER A 805 10.36 6.24 20.81
C SER A 805 8.90 6.01 21.23
N VAL A 806 8.58 6.17 22.51
CA VAL A 806 7.22 6.03 23.04
C VAL A 806 6.31 7.15 22.50
N PHE A 807 6.81 8.39 22.42
CA PHE A 807 6.04 9.52 21.85
C PHE A 807 5.71 9.32 20.38
N VAL A 808 6.70 8.95 19.56
CA VAL A 808 6.50 8.68 18.14
C VAL A 808 5.46 7.59 17.92
N LEU A 809 5.56 6.51 18.69
CA LEU A 809 4.61 5.42 18.65
C LEU A 809 3.20 5.84 19.08
N GLY A 810 3.09 6.53 20.22
CA GLY A 810 1.82 7.05 20.71
C GLY A 810 1.13 7.96 19.71
N ASN A 811 1.91 8.82 19.03
CA ASN A 811 1.38 9.68 17.97
C ASN A 811 0.93 8.87 16.74
N ALA A 812 1.68 7.85 16.30
CA ALA A 812 1.27 6.98 15.19
C ALA A 812 -0.04 6.24 15.51
N LEU A 813 -0.21 5.73 16.73
CA LEU A 813 -1.43 5.03 17.16
C LEU A 813 -2.67 5.92 17.21
N ARG A 814 -2.54 7.26 17.22
CA ARG A 814 -3.69 8.18 17.11
C ARG A 814 -4.43 8.00 15.79
N LEU A 815 -3.76 7.53 14.72
CA LEU A 815 -4.40 7.27 13.43
C LEU A 815 -5.49 6.18 13.52
N LYS A 816 -5.45 5.28 14.49
CA LYS A 816 -6.56 4.32 14.74
C LYS A 816 -7.90 5.01 15.05
N ARG A 817 -7.85 6.24 15.56
CA ARG A 817 -9.04 7.06 15.87
C ARG A 817 -9.42 8.01 14.73
N PHE A 818 -8.89 7.78 13.53
CA PHE A 818 -9.30 8.56 12.36
C PHE A 818 -10.76 8.28 12.03
N HIS A 819 -11.55 9.35 11.89
CA HIS A 819 -12.94 9.32 11.44
C HIS A 819 -12.99 9.76 9.98
N ALA A 820 -13.74 9.02 9.20
CA ALA A 820 -13.94 9.32 7.79
C ALA A 820 -14.75 10.61 7.64
N PRO A 821 -14.46 11.49 6.67
CA PRO A 821 -15.25 12.70 6.43
C PRO A 821 -16.66 12.41 5.91
N VAL A 822 -16.88 11.24 5.33
CA VAL A 822 -18.18 10.76 4.84
C VAL A 822 -18.37 9.33 5.37
N GLU A 823 -19.39 9.14 6.19
CA GLU A 823 -19.79 7.84 6.75
C GLU A 823 -20.84 7.15 5.89
#